data_31843c629f284c25436597bcd9035c5d
#
_entry.id   31843c629f284c25436597bcd9035c5d
#
_cell.length_a   1.000
_cell.length_b   1.000
_cell.length_c   1.000
_cell.angle_alpha   90.00
_cell.angle_beta   90.00
_cell.angle_gamma   90.00
#
_symmetry.space_group_name_H-M   'P 1'
#
loop_
_entity.id
_entity.type
_entity.pdbx_description
1 polymer ?
#
loop_
_entity_poly.entity_id
_entity_poly.type
_entity_poly.pdbx_seq_one_letter_code
_entity_poly.pdbx_strand_id
1 'polypeptide(L)'
;MSDAVSITGEFMPARLARQLLSIQAQNQQTTRLDGWFLIQEIRMHALQALRASETDHPNVIVQAKLFTAVCAQLTLTIRPDEIFAGTQDDAFARTYALINPEFRVETFAGYCDPMAVYGDITPAPELGLSAERIERVRDFWAHEPFAQALREAYAGTGAELAEVAYFTEQVTGHTVADFRPALQYGLLPLIDAARSGAQEHTGARRDFYLAAEIALHAALTIGDRYAHLAAEMAKEEADPIRKSELERIAYTAGCVLRRGATTLYEAMQAFILLWMAMALEQSPNPYAFSVGNLDRILQPYYEQHAIEREVAVELTRQLLALFNVGDRNWAISQNIMVGGRDVQGNDLTCAMTYIILNAFYRSNYPQPALSVKIHAGTPDAVYAALEPFFITPGSLTPSFFNDDVLFPLLARKGIAQQDWPLYAIAGCQEPLIMGKESENTTNSWLNLGKILELTLHGGKSAISGKRIGLSYEELGLDPQQPIRDMAQMKAAFWKQLDGLLPRMEAAANACTRAMALLPIPFLSCFMGGLDSGVDLRDVTAQGTPYNASGCLIHGLSVVADSLAAIHTLQQTSPEALAELPRALLANFDGVEALRQRCLSAPKYGNHLALPDQLAAEIVAGVSRRVYGLRNPWGNPFLPDWSTPSTHLLYGYWVGATPDGRLARQMLNYGIDPSAGMATHGLPPRMLSMHTLPYQEMLGGYASHLGLEPGMLQAAGERGFITALREFVIDPLFGFTGGTGGYYVYFNIDSAQHLREILARPKELVPSGIYIMRIHGTFVNFLDLSPAIQEDIITRLDAQSTRLVGKAQRA
;
A
#
# COMPACT_ATOMS: atom_id res chain seq x y z
N MET A 1 -15.40 11.34 -38.94
CA MET A 1 -14.21 12.20 -38.83
C MET A 1 -13.05 11.27 -38.56
N SER A 2 -12.00 11.32 -39.38
CA SER A 2 -10.90 10.35 -39.33
C SER A 2 -10.13 10.50 -38.03
N ASP A 3 -10.00 9.41 -37.28
CA ASP A 3 -9.31 9.32 -36.00
C ASP A 3 -7.78 9.50 -36.06
N ALA A 4 -7.27 9.94 -37.16
CA ALA A 4 -5.87 10.22 -37.40
C ALA A 4 -5.54 11.69 -37.11
N VAL A 5 -5.81 12.17 -35.91
CA VAL A 5 -5.06 13.31 -35.42
C VAL A 5 -3.70 12.76 -35.02
N SER A 6 -2.69 13.10 -35.81
CA SER A 6 -1.31 12.66 -35.60
C SER A 6 -0.81 13.08 -34.21
N ILE A 7 -0.87 12.13 -33.27
CA ILE A 7 0.00 12.16 -32.11
C ILE A 7 1.38 11.85 -32.70
N THR A 8 2.04 12.83 -33.27
CA THR A 8 3.36 12.64 -33.90
C THR A 8 4.38 12.43 -32.82
N GLY A 9 5.13 11.33 -32.89
CA GLY A 9 6.01 10.82 -31.86
C GLY A 9 7.12 11.76 -31.36
N GLU A 10 7.39 12.88 -32.03
CA GLU A 10 8.36 13.88 -31.57
C GLU A 10 7.81 14.87 -30.52
N PHE A 11 6.50 15.09 -30.50
CA PHE A 11 5.88 16.08 -29.61
C PHE A 11 5.63 15.54 -28.18
N MET A 12 5.36 14.26 -28.05
CA MET A 12 4.94 13.64 -26.78
C MET A 12 6.05 13.58 -25.73
N PRO A 13 7.30 13.22 -26.02
CA PRO A 13 8.36 13.21 -25.02
C PRO A 13 8.64 14.57 -24.40
N ALA A 14 8.64 15.64 -25.22
CA ALA A 14 8.85 17.00 -24.73
C ALA A 14 7.67 17.49 -23.87
N ARG A 15 6.45 17.13 -24.26
CA ARG A 15 5.23 17.41 -23.51
C ARG A 15 5.24 16.72 -22.13
N LEU A 16 5.56 15.43 -22.10
CA LEU A 16 5.67 14.68 -20.86
C LEU A 16 6.74 15.27 -19.93
N ALA A 17 7.88 15.71 -20.48
CA ALA A 17 8.93 16.36 -19.69
C ALA A 17 8.42 17.66 -19.04
N ARG A 18 7.67 18.50 -19.79
CA ARG A 18 7.07 19.73 -19.25
C ARG A 18 6.02 19.42 -18.18
N GLN A 19 5.17 18.42 -18.42
CA GLN A 19 4.17 17.98 -17.47
C GLN A 19 4.80 17.52 -16.16
N LEU A 20 5.87 16.72 -16.21
CA LEU A 20 6.62 16.31 -15.03
C LEU A 20 7.24 17.50 -14.30
N LEU A 21 7.86 18.45 -15.01
CA LEU A 21 8.42 19.63 -14.38
C LEU A 21 7.33 20.46 -13.69
N SER A 22 6.14 20.56 -14.30
CA SER A 22 5.00 21.24 -13.69
C SER A 22 4.53 20.53 -12.41
N ILE A 23 4.40 19.19 -12.45
CA ILE A 23 4.02 18.39 -11.28
C ILE A 23 5.08 18.53 -10.16
N GLN A 24 6.35 18.44 -10.51
CA GLN A 24 7.45 18.60 -9.55
C GLN A 24 7.47 19.99 -8.92
N ALA A 25 7.25 21.05 -9.72
CA ALA A 25 7.19 22.41 -9.23
C ALA A 25 6.03 22.61 -8.23
N GLN A 26 4.86 22.04 -8.54
CA GLN A 26 3.73 22.06 -7.61
C GLN A 26 4.04 21.30 -6.31
N ASN A 27 4.65 20.14 -6.40
CA ASN A 27 5.00 19.34 -5.25
C ASN A 27 6.08 20.00 -4.37
N GLN A 28 6.83 20.95 -4.88
CA GLN A 28 7.82 21.72 -4.14
C GLN A 28 7.24 22.98 -3.46
N GLN A 29 6.03 23.37 -3.78
CA GLN A 29 5.41 24.52 -3.13
C GLN A 29 5.17 24.22 -1.64
N THR A 30 5.68 25.09 -0.79
CA THR A 30 5.51 25.00 0.66
C THR A 30 4.17 25.51 1.14
N THR A 31 3.55 26.42 0.37
CA THR A 31 2.23 26.98 0.66
C THR A 31 1.23 26.34 -0.29
N ARG A 32 0.24 25.66 0.27
CA ARG A 32 -0.73 24.88 -0.50
C ARG A 32 -2.13 25.29 -0.11
N LEU A 33 -2.94 25.64 -1.08
CA LEU A 33 -4.37 25.53 -0.93
C LEU A 33 -4.69 24.05 -1.12
N ASP A 34 -4.87 23.38 -0.02
CA ASP A 34 -5.11 21.96 -0.01
C ASP A 34 -6.50 21.67 -0.58
N GLY A 35 -6.56 21.03 -1.70
CA GLY A 35 -7.82 20.68 -2.33
C GLY A 35 -8.65 19.71 -1.50
N TRP A 36 -8.02 18.85 -0.71
CA TRP A 36 -8.74 18.03 0.24
C TRP A 36 -9.45 18.88 1.30
N PHE A 37 -8.82 19.96 1.76
CA PHE A 37 -9.46 20.95 2.63
C PHE A 37 -10.69 21.58 1.94
N LEU A 38 -10.57 21.96 0.67
CA LEU A 38 -11.69 22.51 -0.10
C LEU A 38 -12.85 21.51 -0.23
N ILE A 39 -12.54 20.23 -0.43
CA ILE A 39 -13.56 19.17 -0.44
C ILE A 39 -14.29 19.13 0.90
N GLN A 40 -13.56 19.13 2.01
CA GLN A 40 -14.17 19.10 3.34
C GLN A 40 -14.97 20.37 3.65
N GLU A 41 -14.54 21.51 3.17
CA GLU A 41 -15.30 22.76 3.28
C GLU A 41 -16.61 22.73 2.47
N ILE A 42 -16.57 22.23 1.23
CA ILE A 42 -17.77 22.03 0.40
C ILE A 42 -18.72 21.04 1.09
N ARG A 43 -18.22 19.93 1.61
CA ARG A 43 -19.01 18.94 2.35
C ARG A 43 -19.64 19.55 3.61
N MET A 44 -18.87 20.35 4.37
CA MET A 44 -19.37 21.07 5.55
C MET A 44 -20.56 21.96 5.18
N HIS A 45 -20.42 22.82 4.18
CA HIS A 45 -21.49 23.71 3.75
C HIS A 45 -22.72 22.94 3.24
N ALA A 46 -22.51 21.88 2.48
CA ALA A 46 -23.58 21.03 2.00
C ALA A 46 -24.34 20.34 3.16
N LEU A 47 -23.61 19.84 4.16
CA LEU A 47 -24.22 19.22 5.34
C LEU A 47 -25.01 20.23 6.18
N GLN A 48 -24.48 21.43 6.36
CA GLN A 48 -25.19 22.52 7.04
C GLN A 48 -26.50 22.88 6.30
N ALA A 49 -26.45 22.97 4.97
CA ALA A 49 -27.62 23.23 4.15
C ALA A 49 -28.68 22.12 4.25
N LEU A 50 -28.26 20.85 4.24
CA LEU A 50 -29.17 19.72 4.41
C LEU A 50 -29.85 19.74 5.79
N ARG A 51 -29.11 20.03 6.86
CA ARG A 51 -29.67 20.16 8.21
C ARG A 51 -30.65 21.32 8.34
N ALA A 52 -30.39 22.42 7.63
CA ALA A 52 -31.28 23.58 7.63
C ALA A 52 -32.59 23.32 6.84
N SER A 53 -32.61 22.33 5.94
CA SER A 53 -33.83 22.02 5.19
C SER A 53 -34.89 21.23 5.97
N GLU A 54 -34.61 20.87 7.22
CA GLU A 54 -35.47 20.07 8.12
C GLU A 54 -35.93 18.74 7.54
N THR A 55 -35.26 18.27 6.46
CA THR A 55 -35.54 16.99 5.84
C THR A 55 -34.61 15.94 6.43
N ASP A 56 -35.14 14.98 7.14
CA ASP A 56 -34.39 13.86 7.68
C ASP A 56 -34.10 12.85 6.54
N HIS A 57 -32.82 12.59 6.29
CA HIS A 57 -32.38 11.63 5.30
C HIS A 57 -31.50 10.53 5.96
N PRO A 58 -31.63 9.27 5.55
CA PRO A 58 -30.68 8.25 5.91
C PRO A 58 -29.24 8.65 5.58
N ASN A 59 -28.28 8.28 6.44
CA ASN A 59 -26.90 8.75 6.33
C ASN A 59 -26.27 8.41 4.97
N VAL A 60 -26.58 7.26 4.37
CA VAL A 60 -26.08 6.88 3.04
C VAL A 60 -26.53 7.87 1.96
N ILE A 61 -27.75 8.38 2.05
CA ILE A 61 -28.27 9.42 1.12
C ILE A 61 -27.61 10.77 1.42
N VAL A 62 -27.38 11.10 2.70
CA VAL A 62 -26.64 12.30 3.08
C VAL A 62 -25.26 12.29 2.44
N GLN A 63 -24.48 11.21 2.59
CA GLN A 63 -23.13 11.10 2.02
C GLN A 63 -23.16 11.22 0.47
N ALA A 64 -24.13 10.59 -0.22
CA ALA A 64 -24.29 10.74 -1.67
C ALA A 64 -24.56 12.20 -2.09
N LYS A 65 -25.35 12.94 -1.30
CA LYS A 65 -25.60 14.37 -1.55
C LYS A 65 -24.38 15.25 -1.28
N LEU A 66 -23.58 14.91 -0.25
CA LEU A 66 -22.30 15.59 -0.01
C LEU A 66 -21.34 15.36 -1.16
N PHE A 67 -21.24 14.13 -1.66
CA PHE A 67 -20.47 13.81 -2.86
C PHE A 67 -20.97 14.59 -4.09
N THR A 68 -22.28 14.70 -4.28
CA THR A 68 -22.86 15.50 -5.35
C THR A 68 -22.44 16.98 -5.26
N ALA A 69 -22.41 17.54 -4.05
CA ALA A 69 -21.95 18.91 -3.85
C ALA A 69 -20.47 19.08 -4.23
N VAL A 70 -19.61 18.13 -3.89
CA VAL A 70 -18.20 18.12 -4.29
C VAL A 70 -18.09 18.08 -5.80
N CYS A 71 -18.73 17.13 -6.47
CA CYS A 71 -18.72 17.01 -7.94
C CYS A 71 -19.21 18.25 -8.66
N ALA A 72 -20.16 18.98 -8.07
CA ALA A 72 -20.75 20.19 -8.64
C ALA A 72 -19.90 21.46 -8.41
N GLN A 73 -19.15 21.55 -7.32
CA GLN A 73 -18.53 22.80 -6.87
C GLN A 73 -17.00 22.81 -6.91
N LEU A 74 -16.34 21.64 -6.88
CA LEU A 74 -14.89 21.60 -6.90
C LEU A 74 -14.36 22.31 -8.16
N THR A 75 -13.33 23.13 -7.99
CA THR A 75 -12.65 23.78 -9.14
C THR A 75 -11.96 22.75 -9.98
N LEU A 76 -12.25 22.73 -11.29
CA LEU A 76 -11.65 21.83 -12.25
C LEU A 76 -10.59 22.54 -13.05
N THR A 77 -9.52 21.82 -13.42
CA THR A 77 -8.44 22.34 -14.25
C THR A 77 -8.09 21.36 -15.37
N ILE A 78 -7.63 21.90 -16.49
CA ILE A 78 -6.98 21.17 -17.58
C ILE A 78 -5.67 21.89 -17.87
N ARG A 79 -4.55 21.23 -17.58
CA ARG A 79 -3.23 21.84 -17.77
C ARG A 79 -2.84 21.91 -19.23
N PRO A 80 -1.92 22.82 -19.62
CA PRO A 80 -1.55 23.01 -21.02
C PRO A 80 -1.05 21.76 -21.74
N ASP A 81 -0.38 20.89 -21.02
CA ASP A 81 0.24 19.67 -21.58
C ASP A 81 -0.59 18.39 -21.39
N GLU A 82 -1.78 18.46 -20.80
CA GLU A 82 -2.65 17.31 -20.59
C GLU A 82 -3.52 17.02 -21.81
N ILE A 83 -3.55 15.75 -22.22
CA ILE A 83 -4.45 15.24 -23.27
C ILE A 83 -5.67 14.53 -22.73
N PHE A 84 -5.74 14.33 -21.42
CA PHE A 84 -6.88 13.80 -20.68
C PHE A 84 -7.35 14.84 -19.67
N ALA A 85 -8.63 14.80 -19.34
CA ALA A 85 -9.21 15.56 -18.24
C ALA A 85 -9.43 14.66 -17.01
N GLY A 86 -9.51 15.26 -15.82
CA GLY A 86 -9.82 14.52 -14.59
C GLY A 86 -8.58 14.09 -13.85
N THR A 87 -7.56 14.95 -13.84
CA THR A 87 -6.36 14.70 -13.04
C THR A 87 -6.71 14.60 -11.56
N GLN A 88 -5.97 13.78 -10.86
CA GLN A 88 -5.91 13.84 -9.41
C GLN A 88 -5.14 15.11 -9.03
N ASP A 89 -5.71 16.26 -9.33
CA ASP A 89 -5.07 17.48 -8.92
C ASP A 89 -4.89 17.48 -7.41
N ASP A 90 -3.97 18.24 -6.91
CA ASP A 90 -3.55 18.50 -5.54
C ASP A 90 -4.56 18.25 -4.43
N ALA A 91 -5.80 18.17 -4.83
CA ALA A 91 -6.94 17.97 -3.99
C ALA A 91 -6.79 16.78 -3.02
N PHE A 92 -6.03 15.75 -3.40
CA PHE A 92 -6.04 14.53 -2.62
C PHE A 92 -4.71 14.18 -2.01
N ALA A 93 -3.67 14.70 -2.55
CA ALA A 93 -2.39 14.06 -2.39
C ALA A 93 -1.59 14.58 -1.21
N ARG A 94 -2.02 15.62 -0.56
CA ARG A 94 -1.15 16.38 0.34
C ARG A 94 -1.55 16.39 1.80
N THR A 95 -2.69 15.84 2.11
CA THR A 95 -3.16 15.74 3.48
C THR A 95 -2.72 14.51 4.20
N TYR A 96 -1.77 13.79 3.61
CA TYR A 96 -1.53 12.44 3.94
C TYR A 96 -0.36 12.32 4.88
N ALA A 97 -0.59 12.60 6.13
CA ALA A 97 0.40 12.49 7.18
C ALA A 97 0.52 11.07 7.78
N LEU A 98 -0.45 10.21 7.50
CA LEU A 98 -0.63 9.03 8.34
C LEU A 98 0.39 7.94 8.13
N ILE A 99 0.98 7.83 6.96
CA ILE A 99 2.02 6.84 6.70
C ILE A 99 3.28 7.50 6.12
N ASN A 100 3.42 8.79 6.30
CA ASN A 100 4.64 9.47 5.93
C ASN A 100 5.82 8.84 6.70
N PRO A 101 6.85 8.34 6.04
CA PRO A 101 8.05 7.85 6.70
C PRO A 101 8.76 8.93 7.54
N GLU A 102 8.46 10.18 7.29
CA GLU A 102 8.90 11.32 8.08
C GLU A 102 8.08 11.56 9.36
N PHE A 103 7.09 10.73 9.65
CA PHE A 103 6.28 10.92 10.84
C PHE A 103 7.12 10.84 12.12
N ARG A 104 6.65 11.52 13.13
CA ARG A 104 7.32 11.60 14.41
C ARG A 104 7.27 10.26 15.13
N VAL A 105 8.34 9.50 15.08
CA VAL A 105 8.45 8.19 15.73
C VAL A 105 8.32 8.25 17.25
N GLU A 106 8.48 9.45 17.84
CA GLU A 106 8.41 9.68 19.27
C GLU A 106 6.98 9.71 19.81
N THR A 107 5.98 9.80 18.95
CA THR A 107 4.59 9.90 19.38
C THR A 107 3.64 9.24 18.41
N PHE A 108 2.60 8.64 18.96
CA PHE A 108 1.46 8.13 18.18
C PHE A 108 0.31 9.14 18.08
N ALA A 109 0.41 10.31 18.70
CA ALA A 109 -0.70 11.23 18.86
C ALA A 109 -1.34 11.66 17.54
N GLY A 110 -0.51 11.95 16.54
CA GLY A 110 -0.99 12.34 15.20
C GLY A 110 -1.75 11.24 14.47
N TYR A 111 -1.53 9.99 14.81
CA TYR A 111 -2.20 8.86 14.18
C TYR A 111 -3.60 8.62 14.72
N CYS A 112 -3.77 8.87 16.01
CA CYS A 112 -5.03 8.59 16.71
C CYS A 112 -6.02 9.76 16.68
N ASP A 113 -5.63 10.87 16.08
CA ASP A 113 -6.49 12.06 15.97
C ASP A 113 -7.11 12.12 14.57
N PRO A 114 -8.44 11.99 14.43
CA PRO A 114 -9.11 12.11 13.14
C PRO A 114 -8.97 13.50 12.50
N MET A 115 -8.53 14.50 13.28
CA MET A 115 -8.27 15.84 12.80
C MET A 115 -6.79 16.11 12.48
N ALA A 116 -5.92 15.12 12.63
CA ALA A 116 -4.49 15.26 12.35
C ALA A 116 -4.21 15.70 10.90
N VAL A 117 -5.03 15.25 9.96
CA VAL A 117 -4.93 15.63 8.54
C VAL A 117 -5.04 17.14 8.29
N TYR A 118 -5.65 17.88 9.21
CA TYR A 118 -5.71 19.35 9.13
C TYR A 118 -4.50 20.05 9.76
N GLY A 119 -3.65 19.30 10.48
CA GLY A 119 -2.50 19.86 11.20
C GLY A 119 -1.41 20.41 10.29
N ASP A 120 -1.31 19.85 9.09
CA ASP A 120 -0.28 20.23 8.12
C ASP A 120 -0.73 21.34 7.15
N ILE A 121 -1.96 21.82 7.28
CA ILE A 121 -2.47 22.90 6.45
C ILE A 121 -1.91 24.23 6.94
N THR A 122 -1.04 24.82 6.13
CA THR A 122 -0.46 26.12 6.41
C THR A 122 -1.39 27.23 5.95
N PRO A 123 -1.70 28.23 6.80
CA PRO A 123 -2.45 29.40 6.36
C PRO A 123 -1.76 30.11 5.19
N ALA A 124 -2.55 30.48 4.19
CA ALA A 124 -2.12 31.17 2.98
C ALA A 124 -3.14 32.29 2.66
N PRO A 125 -3.11 33.43 3.40
CA PRO A 125 -4.11 34.49 3.28
C PRO A 125 -4.19 35.06 1.86
N GLU A 126 -3.07 35.08 1.13
CA GLU A 126 -3.01 35.53 -0.28
C GLU A 126 -3.81 34.62 -1.23
N LEU A 127 -4.05 33.37 -0.85
CA LEU A 127 -4.90 32.41 -1.55
C LEU A 127 -6.31 32.30 -0.93
N GLY A 128 -6.65 33.18 0.03
CA GLY A 128 -7.91 33.14 0.74
C GLY A 128 -8.01 32.05 1.82
N LEU A 129 -6.91 31.41 2.18
CA LEU A 129 -6.84 30.36 3.21
C LEU A 129 -6.34 30.95 4.54
N SER A 130 -7.22 31.61 5.28
CA SER A 130 -6.90 32.15 6.61
C SER A 130 -6.87 31.06 7.68
N ALA A 131 -6.15 31.31 8.77
CA ALA A 131 -6.14 30.43 9.95
C ALA A 131 -7.55 30.20 10.51
N GLU A 132 -8.39 31.26 10.54
CA GLU A 132 -9.79 31.16 10.99
C GLU A 132 -10.63 30.24 10.09
N ARG A 133 -10.42 30.30 8.78
CA ARG A 133 -11.11 29.44 7.82
C ARG A 133 -10.73 27.99 8.04
N ILE A 134 -9.46 27.71 8.25
CA ILE A 134 -8.97 26.34 8.55
C ILE A 134 -9.58 25.84 9.85
N GLU A 135 -9.52 26.64 10.92
CA GLU A 135 -10.03 26.29 12.24
C GLU A 135 -11.52 26.01 12.21
N ARG A 136 -12.31 26.82 11.50
CA ARG A 136 -13.75 26.60 11.35
C ARG A 136 -14.09 25.25 10.75
N VAL A 137 -13.38 24.81 9.69
CA VAL A 137 -13.61 23.51 9.04
C VAL A 137 -13.17 22.38 9.96
N ARG A 138 -12.01 22.54 10.61
CA ARG A 138 -11.48 21.57 11.58
C ARG A 138 -12.45 21.38 12.74
N ASP A 139 -12.88 22.47 13.37
CA ASP A 139 -13.79 22.45 14.51
C ASP A 139 -15.13 21.81 14.15
N PHE A 140 -15.67 22.13 12.97
CA PHE A 140 -16.90 21.50 12.49
C PHE A 140 -16.77 19.98 12.44
N TRP A 141 -15.77 19.46 11.74
CA TRP A 141 -15.60 18.01 11.57
C TRP A 141 -15.18 17.32 12.86
N ALA A 142 -14.48 17.99 13.77
CA ALA A 142 -14.12 17.44 15.07
C ALA A 142 -15.33 17.09 15.95
N HIS A 143 -16.48 17.74 15.71
CA HIS A 143 -17.72 17.49 16.45
C HIS A 143 -18.69 16.54 15.73
N GLU A 144 -18.35 16.08 14.54
CA GLU A 144 -19.18 15.11 13.80
C GLU A 144 -19.08 13.69 14.38
N PRO A 145 -20.14 12.87 14.18
CA PRO A 145 -20.24 11.55 14.80
C PRO A 145 -19.06 10.63 14.51
N PHE A 146 -18.51 10.68 13.29
CA PHE A 146 -17.34 9.89 12.91
C PHE A 146 -16.12 10.20 13.80
N ALA A 147 -15.78 11.49 13.94
CA ALA A 147 -14.63 11.91 14.72
C ALA A 147 -14.79 11.59 16.21
N GLN A 148 -16.02 11.70 16.73
CA GLN A 148 -16.35 11.33 18.09
C GLN A 148 -16.20 9.82 18.32
N ALA A 149 -16.80 9.00 17.45
CA ALA A 149 -16.73 7.55 17.53
C ALA A 149 -15.28 7.04 17.46
N LEU A 150 -14.45 7.64 16.59
CA LEU A 150 -13.05 7.28 16.47
C LEU A 150 -12.24 7.64 17.73
N ARG A 151 -12.45 8.83 18.30
CA ARG A 151 -11.81 9.21 19.57
C ARG A 151 -12.21 8.29 20.73
N GLU A 152 -13.48 7.91 20.80
CA GLU A 152 -13.98 6.97 21.82
C GLU A 152 -13.35 5.59 21.65
N ALA A 153 -13.20 5.11 20.41
CA ALA A 153 -12.52 3.85 20.11
C ALA A 153 -11.08 3.87 20.63
N TYR A 154 -10.32 4.92 20.37
CA TYR A 154 -8.94 5.05 20.84
C TYR A 154 -8.85 5.24 22.37
N ALA A 155 -9.73 6.02 22.96
CA ALA A 155 -9.77 6.23 24.40
C ALA A 155 -10.10 4.93 25.15
N GLY A 156 -11.02 4.12 24.61
CA GLY A 156 -11.45 2.85 25.21
C GLY A 156 -10.37 1.77 25.19
N THR A 157 -9.33 1.90 24.35
CA THR A 157 -8.27 0.88 24.21
C THR A 157 -7.04 1.16 25.08
N GLY A 158 -6.89 2.38 25.59
CA GLY A 158 -5.71 2.84 26.30
C GLY A 158 -4.56 3.25 25.37
N ALA A 159 -4.02 4.44 25.54
CA ALA A 159 -2.96 4.97 24.70
C ALA A 159 -1.68 4.12 24.70
N GLU A 160 -1.43 3.36 25.78
CA GLU A 160 -0.29 2.47 25.90
C GLU A 160 -0.35 1.29 24.94
N LEU A 161 -1.54 0.87 24.50
CA LEU A 161 -1.67 -0.22 23.52
C LEU A 161 -1.02 0.11 22.19
N ALA A 162 -0.91 1.38 21.83
CA ALA A 162 -0.29 1.81 20.58
C ALA A 162 1.18 1.37 20.41
N GLU A 163 1.90 1.09 21.51
CA GLU A 163 3.26 0.53 21.43
C GLU A 163 3.29 -0.92 20.93
N VAL A 164 2.17 -1.64 21.03
CA VAL A 164 2.03 -3.07 20.71
C VAL A 164 1.18 -3.30 19.49
N ALA A 165 0.04 -2.62 19.42
CA ALA A 165 -0.95 -2.76 18.37
C ALA A 165 -1.48 -1.39 18.01
N TYR A 166 -1.50 -1.12 16.73
CA TYR A 166 -1.89 0.16 16.18
C TYR A 166 -3.00 -0.05 15.15
N PHE A 167 -3.85 0.93 14.97
CA PHE A 167 -4.94 0.90 14.00
C PHE A 167 -5.18 2.30 13.43
N THR A 168 -5.35 2.38 12.11
CA THR A 168 -5.33 3.63 11.35
C THR A 168 -6.59 3.81 10.53
N GLU A 169 -7.70 4.05 11.19
CA GLU A 169 -8.97 4.11 10.48
C GLU A 169 -9.32 5.48 9.89
N GLN A 170 -8.38 6.39 9.90
CA GLN A 170 -8.50 7.62 9.12
C GLN A 170 -8.22 7.42 7.64
N VAL A 171 -7.63 6.28 7.29
CA VAL A 171 -7.24 5.95 5.94
C VAL A 171 -8.25 5.00 5.35
N THR A 172 -8.85 5.42 4.27
CA THR A 172 -9.74 4.61 3.48
C THR A 172 -9.05 4.30 2.17
N GLY A 173 -9.02 3.07 1.78
CA GLY A 173 -8.29 2.69 0.58
C GLY A 173 -8.03 1.20 0.58
N HIS A 174 -6.90 0.79 0.00
CA HIS A 174 -6.59 -0.61 -0.21
C HIS A 174 -7.76 -1.33 -0.89
N THR A 175 -8.24 -0.71 -1.97
CA THR A 175 -9.43 -1.17 -2.71
C THR A 175 -9.10 -1.22 -4.18
N VAL A 176 -9.68 -2.18 -4.88
CA VAL A 176 -9.54 -2.36 -6.32
C VAL A 176 -10.93 -2.43 -6.94
N ALA A 177 -11.44 -1.29 -7.35
CA ALA A 177 -12.76 -1.20 -8.00
C ALA A 177 -12.79 -1.87 -9.38
N ASP A 178 -13.89 -2.51 -9.74
CA ASP A 178 -14.07 -3.03 -11.10
C ASP A 178 -14.81 -2.03 -11.98
N PHE A 179 -14.07 -1.20 -12.67
CA PHE A 179 -14.64 -0.23 -13.61
C PHE A 179 -14.95 -0.80 -14.99
N ARG A 180 -14.63 -2.07 -15.29
CA ARG A 180 -14.85 -2.66 -16.61
C ARG A 180 -16.29 -2.52 -17.12
N PRO A 181 -17.36 -2.75 -16.33
CA PRO A 181 -18.72 -2.53 -16.79
C PRO A 181 -19.00 -1.08 -17.21
N ALA A 182 -18.52 -0.11 -16.42
CA ALA A 182 -18.67 1.31 -16.74
C ALA A 182 -17.83 1.74 -17.95
N LEU A 183 -16.64 1.17 -18.13
CA LEU A 183 -15.83 1.40 -19.32
C LEU A 183 -16.51 0.87 -20.57
N GLN A 184 -17.20 -0.27 -20.47
CA GLN A 184 -17.83 -0.94 -21.62
C GLN A 184 -19.20 -0.34 -21.98
N TYR A 185 -20.02 -0.03 -20.97
CA TYR A 185 -21.42 0.33 -21.17
C TYR A 185 -21.79 1.74 -20.70
N GLY A 186 -20.88 2.41 -20.01
CA GLY A 186 -21.16 3.67 -19.32
C GLY A 186 -21.88 3.48 -17.98
N LEU A 187 -22.26 4.60 -17.36
CA LEU A 187 -22.96 4.62 -16.07
C LEU A 187 -24.48 4.52 -16.20
N LEU A 188 -25.07 4.78 -17.38
CA LEU A 188 -26.52 4.76 -17.53
C LEU A 188 -27.14 3.40 -17.16
N PRO A 189 -26.61 2.24 -17.58
CA PRO A 189 -27.14 0.95 -17.14
C PRO A 189 -27.04 0.72 -15.62
N LEU A 190 -25.97 1.23 -14.97
CA LEU A 190 -25.83 1.13 -13.52
C LEU A 190 -26.84 2.03 -12.79
N ILE A 191 -27.11 3.22 -13.32
CA ILE A 191 -28.16 4.12 -12.83
C ILE A 191 -29.55 3.46 -12.95
N ASP A 192 -29.84 2.82 -14.08
CA ASP A 192 -31.10 2.10 -14.27
C ASP A 192 -31.22 0.90 -13.32
N ALA A 193 -30.13 0.18 -13.06
CA ALA A 193 -30.09 -0.89 -12.06
C ALA A 193 -30.34 -0.35 -10.64
N ALA A 194 -29.72 0.75 -10.26
CA ALA A 194 -29.94 1.39 -8.97
C ALA A 194 -31.42 1.86 -8.83
N ARG A 195 -31.98 2.47 -9.87
CA ARG A 195 -33.38 2.91 -9.87
C ARG A 195 -34.34 1.73 -9.74
N SER A 196 -34.12 0.64 -10.45
CA SER A 196 -34.93 -0.59 -10.35
C SER A 196 -34.83 -1.19 -8.94
N GLY A 197 -33.58 -1.29 -8.38
CA GLY A 197 -33.36 -1.75 -7.01
C GLY A 197 -34.13 -0.91 -5.98
N ALA A 198 -34.17 0.41 -6.15
CA ALA A 198 -34.92 1.32 -5.26
C ALA A 198 -36.45 1.10 -5.35
N GLN A 199 -36.94 0.63 -6.48
CA GLN A 199 -38.37 0.30 -6.64
C GLN A 199 -38.73 -1.08 -6.07
N GLU A 200 -37.82 -2.04 -6.15
CA GLU A 200 -38.03 -3.43 -5.75
C GLU A 200 -37.80 -3.67 -4.23
N HIS A 201 -37.08 -2.77 -3.55
CA HIS A 201 -36.71 -2.94 -2.16
C HIS A 201 -37.30 -1.87 -1.25
N THR A 202 -37.21 -2.08 0.06
CA THR A 202 -37.66 -1.15 1.12
C THR A 202 -36.57 -1.00 2.19
N GLY A 203 -36.72 0.01 3.06
CA GLY A 203 -35.77 0.23 4.18
C GLY A 203 -34.35 0.52 3.70
N ALA A 204 -33.35 0.06 4.42
CA ALA A 204 -31.93 0.37 4.19
C ALA A 204 -31.45 0.01 2.77
N ARG A 205 -31.95 -1.09 2.20
CA ARG A 205 -31.61 -1.46 0.82
C ARG A 205 -32.11 -0.44 -0.20
N ARG A 206 -33.38 -0.02 -0.06
CA ARG A 206 -33.91 1.05 -0.90
C ARG A 206 -33.11 2.32 -0.78
N ASP A 207 -32.74 2.68 0.46
CA ASP A 207 -31.97 3.90 0.73
C ASP A 207 -30.57 3.86 0.10
N PHE A 208 -29.92 2.68 0.12
CA PHE A 208 -28.67 2.47 -0.59
C PHE A 208 -28.83 2.66 -2.11
N TYR A 209 -29.84 2.04 -2.74
CA TYR A 209 -30.05 2.18 -4.17
C TYR A 209 -30.36 3.62 -4.58
N LEU A 210 -31.11 4.36 -3.77
CA LEU A 210 -31.33 5.81 -3.99
C LEU A 210 -30.01 6.59 -3.89
N ALA A 211 -29.18 6.27 -2.91
CA ALA A 211 -27.87 6.89 -2.75
C ALA A 211 -26.92 6.56 -3.91
N ALA A 212 -26.94 5.32 -4.39
CA ALA A 212 -26.19 4.86 -5.55
C ALA A 212 -26.60 5.63 -6.82
N GLU A 213 -27.92 5.77 -7.08
CA GLU A 213 -28.43 6.58 -8.20
C GLU A 213 -27.92 8.02 -8.12
N ILE A 214 -28.01 8.67 -6.96
CA ILE A 214 -27.51 10.03 -6.72
C ILE A 214 -26.01 10.12 -6.99
N ALA A 215 -25.22 9.19 -6.46
CA ALA A 215 -23.77 9.20 -6.59
C ALA A 215 -23.31 8.95 -8.04
N LEU A 216 -23.94 8.03 -8.76
CA LEU A 216 -23.66 7.80 -10.18
C LEU A 216 -23.98 9.02 -11.05
N HIS A 217 -25.05 9.72 -10.77
CA HIS A 217 -25.36 11.00 -11.43
C HIS A 217 -24.35 12.10 -11.09
N ALA A 218 -23.86 12.14 -9.86
CA ALA A 218 -22.79 13.09 -9.48
C ALA A 218 -21.53 12.88 -10.31
N ALA A 219 -21.12 11.65 -10.57
CA ALA A 219 -19.99 11.34 -11.43
C ALA A 219 -20.20 11.81 -12.88
N LEU A 220 -21.43 11.69 -13.45
CA LEU A 220 -21.74 12.26 -14.77
C LEU A 220 -21.54 13.78 -14.79
N THR A 221 -21.87 14.47 -13.70
CA THR A 221 -21.69 15.93 -13.58
C THR A 221 -20.22 16.35 -13.72
N ILE A 222 -19.26 15.54 -13.23
CA ILE A 222 -17.83 15.81 -13.42
C ILE A 222 -17.47 15.77 -14.90
N GLY A 223 -17.91 14.75 -15.63
CA GLY A 223 -17.68 14.63 -17.07
C GLY A 223 -18.25 15.83 -17.85
N ASP A 224 -19.47 16.24 -17.53
CA ASP A 224 -20.10 17.41 -18.17
C ASP A 224 -19.37 18.71 -17.90
N ARG A 225 -18.91 18.91 -16.67
CA ARG A 225 -18.13 20.10 -16.30
C ARG A 225 -16.78 20.16 -17.00
N TYR A 226 -16.07 19.04 -17.11
CA TYR A 226 -14.83 18.97 -17.89
C TYR A 226 -15.07 19.18 -19.37
N ALA A 227 -16.15 18.63 -19.92
CA ALA A 227 -16.54 18.86 -21.32
C ALA A 227 -16.79 20.35 -21.58
N HIS A 228 -17.49 21.02 -20.69
CA HIS A 228 -17.73 22.47 -20.77
C HIS A 228 -16.41 23.26 -20.67
N LEU A 229 -15.59 22.98 -19.68
CA LEU A 229 -14.30 23.65 -19.47
C LEU A 229 -13.41 23.52 -20.72
N ALA A 230 -13.24 22.31 -21.24
CA ALA A 230 -12.43 22.06 -22.42
C ALA A 230 -12.99 22.77 -23.65
N ALA A 231 -14.33 22.81 -23.83
CA ALA A 231 -14.97 23.53 -24.93
C ALA A 231 -14.75 25.04 -24.85
N GLU A 232 -14.82 25.64 -23.67
CA GLU A 232 -14.51 27.06 -23.49
C GLU A 232 -13.02 27.35 -23.79
N MET A 233 -12.11 26.55 -23.23
CA MET A 233 -10.67 26.69 -23.52
C MET A 233 -10.37 26.55 -25.01
N ALA A 234 -11.04 25.63 -25.73
CA ALA A 234 -10.85 25.44 -27.16
C ALA A 234 -11.27 26.65 -27.99
N LYS A 235 -12.23 27.49 -27.55
CA LYS A 235 -12.64 28.71 -28.27
C LYS A 235 -11.55 29.79 -28.24
N GLU A 236 -10.80 29.82 -27.11
CA GLU A 236 -9.76 30.83 -26.88
C GLU A 236 -8.37 30.37 -27.36
N GLU A 237 -8.21 29.06 -27.65
CA GLU A 237 -6.94 28.47 -28.03
C GLU A 237 -6.55 28.86 -29.49
N ALA A 238 -5.33 29.40 -29.62
CA ALA A 238 -4.78 29.80 -30.91
C ALA A 238 -4.00 28.71 -31.62
N ASP A 239 -3.38 27.78 -30.87
CA ASP A 239 -2.67 26.64 -31.45
C ASP A 239 -3.69 25.61 -31.98
N PRO A 240 -3.72 25.33 -33.29
CA PRO A 240 -4.69 24.40 -33.86
C PRO A 240 -4.55 22.99 -33.37
N ILE A 241 -3.36 22.55 -32.94
CA ILE A 241 -3.14 21.22 -32.38
C ILE A 241 -3.78 21.16 -31.01
N ARG A 242 -3.45 22.11 -30.12
CA ARG A 242 -4.02 22.17 -28.79
C ARG A 242 -5.54 22.34 -28.79
N LYS A 243 -6.04 23.18 -29.70
CA LYS A 243 -7.48 23.36 -29.92
C LYS A 243 -8.15 22.02 -30.24
N SER A 244 -7.61 21.25 -31.17
CA SER A 244 -8.16 19.92 -31.53
C SER A 244 -8.11 18.94 -30.35
N GLU A 245 -7.08 19.00 -29.51
CA GLU A 245 -7.01 18.18 -28.28
C GLU A 245 -8.10 18.57 -27.29
N LEU A 246 -8.29 19.87 -27.04
CA LEU A 246 -9.34 20.37 -26.15
C LEU A 246 -10.74 20.01 -26.65
N GLU A 247 -10.98 20.10 -27.99
CA GLU A 247 -12.22 19.66 -28.61
C GLU A 247 -12.45 18.16 -28.43
N ARG A 248 -11.39 17.34 -28.50
CA ARG A 248 -11.44 15.91 -28.19
C ARG A 248 -11.78 15.65 -26.75
N ILE A 249 -11.11 16.33 -25.79
CA ILE A 249 -11.42 16.23 -24.37
C ILE A 249 -12.90 16.59 -24.14
N ALA A 250 -13.35 17.72 -24.71
CA ALA A 250 -14.73 18.17 -24.57
C ALA A 250 -15.74 17.12 -25.02
N TYR A 251 -15.53 16.56 -26.22
CA TYR A 251 -16.39 15.50 -26.74
C TYR A 251 -16.35 14.27 -25.87
N THR A 252 -15.16 13.76 -25.55
CA THR A 252 -15.00 12.49 -24.86
C THR A 252 -15.51 12.57 -23.42
N ALA A 253 -15.13 13.59 -22.67
CA ALA A 253 -15.58 13.76 -21.28
C ALA A 253 -17.11 13.90 -21.18
N GLY A 254 -17.76 14.54 -22.16
CA GLY A 254 -19.19 14.73 -22.19
C GLY A 254 -20.00 13.48 -22.50
N CYS A 255 -19.41 12.45 -23.14
CA CYS A 255 -20.19 11.29 -23.58
C CYS A 255 -19.70 9.94 -23.00
N VAL A 256 -18.40 9.78 -22.70
CA VAL A 256 -17.86 8.45 -22.39
C VAL A 256 -18.43 7.82 -21.13
N LEU A 257 -18.66 8.61 -20.08
CA LEU A 257 -19.27 8.10 -18.85
C LEU A 257 -20.76 7.69 -19.05
N ARG A 258 -21.41 8.14 -20.12
CA ARG A 258 -22.81 7.76 -20.43
C ARG A 258 -22.91 6.49 -21.23
N ARG A 259 -22.10 6.36 -22.29
CA ARG A 259 -22.24 5.29 -23.30
C ARG A 259 -21.16 4.21 -23.26
N GLY A 260 -20.13 4.42 -22.45
CA GLY A 260 -18.92 3.61 -22.47
C GLY A 260 -17.93 4.02 -23.56
N ALA A 261 -16.77 3.38 -23.55
CA ALA A 261 -15.66 3.64 -24.43
C ALA A 261 -15.70 2.75 -25.67
N THR A 262 -15.20 3.26 -26.79
CA THR A 262 -15.06 2.54 -28.07
C THR A 262 -13.63 2.52 -28.58
N THR A 263 -12.75 3.37 -28.03
CA THR A 263 -11.33 3.45 -28.39
C THR A 263 -10.45 3.37 -27.15
N LEU A 264 -9.16 3.09 -27.30
CA LEU A 264 -8.19 3.08 -26.22
C LEU A 264 -8.14 4.44 -25.49
N TYR A 265 -8.15 5.54 -26.26
CA TYR A 265 -8.17 6.89 -25.69
C TYR A 265 -9.43 7.12 -24.84
N GLU A 266 -10.60 6.75 -25.35
CA GLU A 266 -11.86 6.88 -24.61
C GLU A 266 -11.88 6.03 -23.34
N ALA A 267 -11.33 4.80 -23.39
CA ALA A 267 -11.24 3.94 -22.21
C ALA A 267 -10.34 4.54 -21.13
N MET A 268 -9.20 5.10 -21.50
CA MET A 268 -8.30 5.80 -20.60
C MET A 268 -8.97 7.05 -20.00
N GLN A 269 -9.63 7.86 -20.84
CA GLN A 269 -10.36 9.04 -20.37
C GLN A 269 -11.49 8.69 -19.40
N ALA A 270 -12.28 7.66 -19.71
CA ALA A 270 -13.36 7.18 -18.83
C ALA A 270 -12.79 6.67 -17.50
N PHE A 271 -11.71 5.89 -17.57
CA PHE A 271 -11.03 5.37 -16.38
C PHE A 271 -10.59 6.52 -15.45
N ILE A 272 -9.96 7.56 -16.00
CA ILE A 272 -9.49 8.71 -15.22
C ILE A 272 -10.66 9.41 -14.51
N LEU A 273 -11.78 9.64 -15.22
CA LEU A 273 -12.95 10.30 -14.64
C LEU A 273 -13.62 9.46 -13.54
N LEU A 274 -13.70 8.13 -13.74
CA LEU A 274 -14.21 7.21 -12.71
C LEU A 274 -13.29 7.15 -11.50
N TRP A 275 -11.97 7.12 -11.74
CA TRP A 275 -10.96 7.16 -10.70
C TRP A 275 -11.03 8.44 -9.88
N MET A 276 -11.13 9.58 -10.54
CA MET A 276 -11.34 10.86 -9.88
C MET A 276 -12.62 10.87 -9.04
N ALA A 277 -13.75 10.42 -9.61
CA ALA A 277 -15.01 10.35 -8.88
C ALA A 277 -14.92 9.48 -7.61
N MET A 278 -14.27 8.30 -7.73
CA MET A 278 -14.01 7.42 -6.59
C MET A 278 -13.17 8.13 -5.51
N ALA A 279 -12.11 8.82 -5.91
CA ALA A 279 -11.25 9.54 -4.97
C ALA A 279 -11.99 10.70 -4.29
N LEU A 280 -12.82 11.45 -5.04
CA LEU A 280 -13.62 12.58 -4.52
C LEU A 280 -14.68 12.16 -3.49
N GLU A 281 -15.19 10.94 -3.61
CA GLU A 281 -16.15 10.42 -2.62
C GLU A 281 -15.50 10.11 -1.28
N GLN A 282 -14.20 9.74 -1.27
CA GLN A 282 -13.53 9.27 -0.06
C GLN A 282 -13.39 10.38 0.97
N SER A 283 -13.60 10.01 2.20
CA SER A 283 -13.35 10.83 3.36
C SER A 283 -12.96 9.89 4.51
N PRO A 284 -11.94 10.21 5.27
CA PRO A 284 -11.15 11.45 5.21
C PRO A 284 -10.06 11.46 4.13
N ASN A 285 -9.61 10.32 3.59
CA ASN A 285 -8.44 10.28 2.73
C ASN A 285 -8.50 9.11 1.72
N PRO A 286 -8.35 9.36 0.39
CA PRO A 286 -8.22 8.33 -0.63
C PRO A 286 -6.79 7.78 -0.66
N TYR A 287 -6.54 6.65 -0.06
CA TYR A 287 -5.20 6.08 0.04
C TYR A 287 -5.13 4.65 -0.53
N ALA A 288 -4.03 4.36 -1.24
CA ALA A 288 -3.73 3.02 -1.74
C ALA A 288 -4.87 2.38 -2.57
N PHE A 289 -5.60 3.20 -3.31
CA PHE A 289 -6.49 2.69 -4.34
C PHE A 289 -5.68 2.15 -5.50
N SER A 290 -5.93 0.91 -5.91
CA SER A 290 -5.23 0.26 -6.99
C SER A 290 -6.08 0.11 -8.24
N VAL A 291 -5.41 0.18 -9.39
CA VAL A 291 -6.08 0.10 -10.70
C VAL A 291 -6.50 -1.32 -11.04
N GLY A 292 -5.72 -2.29 -10.55
CA GLY A 292 -5.92 -3.69 -10.88
C GLY A 292 -5.18 -4.12 -12.15
N ASN A 293 -5.76 -5.08 -12.86
CA ASN A 293 -5.15 -5.73 -14.03
C ASN A 293 -5.26 -4.84 -15.28
N LEU A 294 -4.45 -3.78 -15.35
CA LEU A 294 -4.58 -2.72 -16.36
C LEU A 294 -4.44 -3.23 -17.79
N ASP A 295 -3.57 -4.19 -18.03
CA ASP A 295 -3.42 -4.79 -19.36
C ASP A 295 -4.73 -5.43 -19.85
N ARG A 296 -5.38 -6.22 -19.03
CA ARG A 296 -6.68 -6.86 -19.36
C ARG A 296 -7.84 -5.87 -19.39
N ILE A 297 -7.76 -4.80 -18.62
CA ILE A 297 -8.77 -3.71 -18.67
C ILE A 297 -8.71 -2.99 -20.02
N LEU A 298 -7.51 -2.72 -20.54
CA LEU A 298 -7.31 -1.91 -21.75
C LEU A 298 -7.21 -2.72 -23.04
N GLN A 299 -6.85 -4.02 -22.97
CA GLN A 299 -6.66 -4.88 -24.15
C GLN A 299 -7.86 -4.87 -25.13
N PRO A 300 -9.14 -4.97 -24.69
CA PRO A 300 -10.27 -4.96 -25.62
C PRO A 300 -10.32 -3.70 -26.52
N TYR A 301 -9.98 -2.55 -25.96
CA TYR A 301 -10.00 -1.26 -26.66
C TYR A 301 -8.79 -1.06 -27.58
N TYR A 302 -7.67 -1.70 -27.26
CA TYR A 302 -6.50 -1.75 -28.13
C TYR A 302 -6.76 -2.61 -29.38
N GLU A 303 -7.41 -3.77 -29.20
CA GLU A 303 -7.74 -4.70 -30.29
C GLU A 303 -8.82 -4.18 -31.23
N GLN A 304 -9.82 -3.47 -30.70
CA GLN A 304 -10.95 -2.97 -31.49
C GLN A 304 -10.56 -1.89 -32.49
N HIS A 305 -9.48 -1.15 -32.21
CA HIS A 305 -9.01 -0.07 -33.05
C HIS A 305 -7.58 -0.33 -33.47
N ALA A 306 -7.33 -0.29 -34.77
CA ALA A 306 -5.98 -0.37 -35.33
C ALA A 306 -5.19 0.90 -34.96
N ILE A 307 -4.64 0.91 -33.74
CA ILE A 307 -3.76 1.96 -33.28
C ILE A 307 -2.29 1.46 -33.33
N GLU A 308 -1.39 2.28 -33.81
CA GLU A 308 0.03 1.93 -33.81
C GLU A 308 0.54 1.71 -32.37
N ARG A 309 1.39 0.70 -32.20
CA ARG A 309 1.92 0.34 -30.89
C ARG A 309 2.60 1.52 -30.19
N GLU A 310 3.36 2.33 -30.90
CA GLU A 310 4.06 3.48 -30.32
C GLU A 310 3.07 4.54 -29.82
N VAL A 311 1.99 4.77 -30.54
CA VAL A 311 0.92 5.68 -30.10
C VAL A 311 0.26 5.15 -28.82
N ALA A 312 0.01 3.85 -28.73
CA ALA A 312 -0.54 3.24 -27.52
C ALA A 312 0.44 3.35 -26.32
N VAL A 313 1.75 3.21 -26.56
CA VAL A 313 2.79 3.45 -25.53
C VAL A 313 2.73 4.88 -25.04
N GLU A 314 2.66 5.88 -25.94
CA GLU A 314 2.62 7.29 -25.52
C GLU A 314 1.32 7.67 -24.81
N LEU A 315 0.16 7.14 -25.24
CA LEU A 315 -1.11 7.30 -24.50
C LEU A 315 -1.00 6.72 -23.09
N THR A 316 -0.41 5.53 -22.97
CA THR A 316 -0.18 4.88 -21.66
C THR A 316 0.74 5.72 -20.79
N ARG A 317 1.81 6.29 -21.35
CA ARG A 317 2.71 7.19 -20.61
C ARG A 317 1.98 8.44 -20.08
N GLN A 318 1.07 9.01 -20.88
CA GLN A 318 0.21 10.11 -20.42
C GLN A 318 -0.72 9.68 -19.29
N LEU A 319 -1.33 8.50 -19.40
CA LEU A 319 -2.13 7.93 -18.31
C LEU A 319 -1.30 7.77 -17.02
N LEU A 320 -0.09 7.20 -17.12
CA LEU A 320 0.79 7.04 -15.96
C LEU A 320 1.20 8.38 -15.34
N ALA A 321 1.41 9.42 -16.14
CA ALA A 321 1.76 10.74 -15.65
C ALA A 321 0.71 11.30 -14.67
N LEU A 322 -0.57 11.02 -14.91
CA LEU A 322 -1.68 11.52 -14.08
C LEU A 322 -1.69 10.97 -12.65
N PHE A 323 -1.06 9.82 -12.41
CA PHE A 323 -0.91 9.27 -11.06
C PHE A 323 0.19 9.94 -10.22
N ASN A 324 0.96 10.86 -10.80
CA ASN A 324 2.09 11.52 -10.13
C ASN A 324 1.73 12.87 -9.52
N VAL A 325 0.46 13.15 -9.37
CA VAL A 325 -0.05 14.37 -8.76
C VAL A 325 -0.17 14.15 -7.26
N GLY A 326 0.93 14.14 -6.56
CA GLY A 326 0.91 13.82 -5.15
C GLY A 326 2.10 14.37 -4.40
N ASP A 327 2.09 14.15 -3.09
CA ASP A 327 3.25 14.41 -2.27
C ASP A 327 4.40 13.53 -2.78
N ARG A 328 5.49 14.16 -3.20
CA ARG A 328 6.67 13.45 -3.69
C ARG A 328 7.36 12.59 -2.63
N ASN A 329 7.16 12.89 -1.36
CA ASN A 329 7.74 12.14 -0.24
C ASN A 329 6.90 10.92 0.09
N TRP A 330 5.66 10.89 -0.43
CA TRP A 330 4.73 9.90 -0.03
C TRP A 330 3.79 9.52 -1.12
N ALA A 331 3.92 8.32 -1.48
CA ALA A 331 3.10 7.78 -2.50
C ALA A 331 1.74 7.40 -1.96
N ILE A 332 0.74 7.62 -2.77
CA ILE A 332 -0.60 7.16 -2.53
C ILE A 332 -0.68 5.62 -2.69
N SER A 333 0.43 4.96 -2.92
CA SER A 333 0.55 3.49 -3.10
C SER A 333 -0.42 2.91 -4.10
N GLN A 334 -0.63 3.63 -5.21
CA GLN A 334 -1.43 3.14 -6.33
C GLN A 334 -0.68 2.02 -7.04
N ASN A 335 -1.37 0.95 -7.40
CA ASN A 335 -0.74 -0.19 -8.04
C ASN A 335 -1.46 -0.57 -9.34
N ILE A 336 -0.68 -0.87 -10.38
CA ILE A 336 -1.15 -1.48 -11.62
C ILE A 336 -0.54 -2.87 -11.77
N MET A 337 -1.30 -3.80 -12.28
CA MET A 337 -0.86 -5.16 -12.53
C MET A 337 -0.93 -5.55 -14.00
N VAL A 338 0.01 -6.40 -14.40
CA VAL A 338 0.04 -6.99 -15.74
C VAL A 338 0.38 -8.49 -15.68
N GLY A 339 0.01 -9.24 -16.71
CA GLY A 339 0.36 -10.65 -16.87
C GLY A 339 -0.50 -11.60 -16.03
N GLY A 340 0.10 -12.75 -15.66
CA GLY A 340 -0.54 -13.80 -14.89
C GLY A 340 -1.15 -14.91 -15.73
N ARG A 341 -1.90 -15.79 -15.08
CA ARG A 341 -2.56 -16.92 -15.72
C ARG A 341 -4.03 -17.05 -15.37
N ASP A 342 -4.77 -17.85 -16.16
CA ASP A 342 -6.11 -18.26 -15.80
C ASP A 342 -6.11 -19.51 -14.87
N VAL A 343 -7.30 -19.98 -14.50
CA VAL A 343 -7.46 -21.15 -13.64
C VAL A 343 -7.13 -22.47 -14.33
N GLN A 344 -7.04 -22.48 -15.67
CA GLN A 344 -6.61 -23.60 -16.48
C GLN A 344 -5.09 -23.65 -16.67
N GLY A 345 -4.36 -22.60 -16.26
CA GLY A 345 -2.91 -22.46 -16.40
C GLY A 345 -2.47 -21.78 -17.70
N ASN A 346 -3.40 -21.24 -18.51
CA ASN A 346 -3.07 -20.47 -19.70
C ASN A 346 -2.52 -19.11 -19.31
N ASP A 347 -1.43 -18.70 -19.95
CA ASP A 347 -0.86 -17.37 -19.77
C ASP A 347 -1.82 -16.27 -20.27
N LEU A 348 -1.92 -15.19 -19.51
CA LEU A 348 -2.80 -14.05 -19.79
C LEU A 348 -2.04 -12.80 -20.28
N THR A 349 -0.75 -12.93 -20.60
CA THR A 349 -0.02 -11.81 -21.21
C THR A 349 -0.62 -11.47 -22.57
N CYS A 350 -0.73 -10.18 -22.85
CA CYS A 350 -1.34 -9.67 -24.06
C CYS A 350 -0.52 -8.50 -24.63
N ALA A 351 -0.98 -7.91 -25.74
CA ALA A 351 -0.26 -6.78 -26.33
C ALA A 351 -0.11 -5.60 -25.36
N MET A 352 -1.17 -5.30 -24.61
CA MET A 352 -1.13 -4.24 -23.59
C MET A 352 -0.15 -4.52 -22.46
N THR A 353 0.13 -5.78 -22.10
CA THR A 353 1.18 -6.13 -21.13
C THR A 353 2.52 -5.51 -21.53
N TYR A 354 2.95 -5.75 -22.77
CA TYR A 354 4.23 -5.23 -23.29
C TYR A 354 4.22 -3.70 -23.53
N ILE A 355 3.07 -3.15 -23.90
CA ILE A 355 2.89 -1.70 -24.06
C ILE A 355 3.06 -1.02 -22.69
N ILE A 356 2.42 -1.55 -21.64
CA ILE A 356 2.49 -1.00 -20.29
C ILE A 356 3.91 -1.12 -19.72
N LEU A 357 4.57 -2.28 -19.88
CA LEU A 357 5.97 -2.46 -19.44
C LEU A 357 6.89 -1.44 -20.12
N ASN A 358 6.76 -1.25 -21.42
CA ASN A 358 7.56 -0.27 -22.17
C ASN A 358 7.25 1.17 -21.73
N ALA A 359 5.97 1.52 -21.61
CA ALA A 359 5.54 2.84 -21.17
C ALA A 359 6.05 3.16 -19.77
N PHE A 360 5.97 2.19 -18.86
CA PHE A 360 6.42 2.34 -17.47
C PHE A 360 7.94 2.58 -17.41
N TYR A 361 8.72 1.74 -18.09
CA TYR A 361 10.19 1.91 -18.16
C TYR A 361 10.58 3.29 -18.72
N ARG A 362 9.98 3.68 -19.84
CA ARG A 362 10.28 4.96 -20.49
C ARG A 362 9.82 6.18 -19.69
N SER A 363 8.79 6.02 -18.88
CA SER A 363 8.28 7.10 -18.02
C SER A 363 9.12 7.28 -16.78
N ASN A 364 9.51 6.18 -16.14
CA ASN A 364 10.28 6.16 -14.89
C ASN A 364 9.65 7.07 -13.81
N TYR A 365 8.31 7.01 -13.66
CA TYR A 365 7.56 7.81 -12.70
C TYR A 365 7.38 7.05 -11.38
N PRO A 366 7.39 7.74 -10.23
CA PRO A 366 7.20 7.09 -8.93
C PRO A 366 5.79 6.51 -8.74
N GLN A 367 4.79 6.97 -9.51
CA GLN A 367 3.42 6.46 -9.45
C GLN A 367 2.87 6.16 -10.85
N PRO A 368 2.01 5.15 -10.96
CA PRO A 368 1.66 4.11 -9.99
C PRO A 368 2.81 3.10 -9.82
N ALA A 369 2.80 2.28 -8.77
CA ALA A 369 3.68 1.13 -8.68
C ALA A 369 3.25 0.07 -9.71
N LEU A 370 4.22 -0.62 -10.31
CA LEU A 370 3.96 -1.70 -11.25
C LEU A 370 4.22 -3.06 -10.60
N SER A 371 3.29 -3.99 -10.81
CA SER A 371 3.39 -5.39 -10.38
C SER A 371 3.20 -6.33 -11.57
N VAL A 372 4.06 -7.32 -11.69
CA VAL A 372 4.01 -8.34 -12.74
C VAL A 372 3.60 -9.67 -12.09
N LYS A 373 2.52 -10.22 -12.58
CA LYS A 373 2.10 -11.58 -12.23
C LYS A 373 2.88 -12.57 -13.06
N ILE A 374 3.49 -13.53 -12.41
CA ILE A 374 4.26 -14.61 -13.03
C ILE A 374 3.77 -15.97 -12.56
N HIS A 375 4.12 -16.99 -13.33
CA HIS A 375 3.87 -18.39 -13.03
C HIS A 375 4.95 -19.25 -13.74
N ALA A 376 5.02 -20.53 -13.45
CA ALA A 376 6.03 -21.41 -14.03
C ALA A 376 6.04 -21.43 -15.58
N GLY A 377 4.88 -21.15 -16.21
CA GLY A 377 4.73 -21.07 -17.67
C GLY A 377 4.83 -19.65 -18.23
N THR A 378 5.27 -18.65 -17.47
CA THR A 378 5.42 -17.26 -17.99
C THR A 378 6.36 -17.24 -19.20
N PRO A 379 5.95 -16.63 -20.34
CA PRO A 379 6.75 -16.60 -21.56
C PRO A 379 8.09 -15.88 -21.38
N ASP A 380 9.12 -16.37 -22.05
CA ASP A 380 10.45 -15.72 -22.06
C ASP A 380 10.40 -14.28 -22.59
N ALA A 381 9.44 -13.96 -23.46
CA ALA A 381 9.22 -12.61 -23.96
C ALA A 381 8.89 -11.59 -22.84
N VAL A 382 8.24 -12.03 -21.75
CA VAL A 382 7.99 -11.19 -20.57
C VAL A 382 9.30 -10.87 -19.87
N TYR A 383 10.15 -11.88 -19.65
CA TYR A 383 11.46 -11.70 -19.04
C TYR A 383 12.38 -10.84 -19.91
N ALA A 384 12.32 -10.98 -21.24
CA ALA A 384 13.03 -10.09 -22.17
C ALA A 384 12.55 -8.62 -22.03
N ALA A 385 11.25 -8.39 -21.90
CA ALA A 385 10.71 -7.03 -21.69
C ALA A 385 11.10 -6.42 -20.34
N LEU A 386 11.50 -7.25 -19.37
CA LEU A 386 11.96 -6.82 -18.05
C LEU A 386 13.47 -6.50 -18.00
N GLU A 387 14.26 -6.90 -19.00
CA GLU A 387 15.70 -6.69 -19.01
C GLU A 387 16.11 -5.24 -18.68
N PRO A 388 15.53 -4.20 -19.31
CA PRO A 388 15.93 -2.81 -19.05
C PRO A 388 15.84 -2.43 -17.57
N PHE A 389 14.88 -2.96 -16.84
CA PHE A 389 14.67 -2.68 -15.42
C PHE A 389 15.78 -3.22 -14.52
N PHE A 390 16.41 -4.33 -14.91
CA PHE A 390 17.41 -5.02 -14.10
C PHE A 390 18.86 -4.66 -14.44
N ILE A 391 19.09 -4.04 -15.60
CA ILE A 391 20.44 -3.65 -16.02
C ILE A 391 20.71 -2.15 -15.82
N THR A 392 19.70 -1.34 -15.52
CA THR A 392 19.81 0.11 -15.36
C THR A 392 19.78 0.47 -13.87
N PRO A 393 20.88 1.03 -13.30
CA PRO A 393 20.92 1.47 -11.91
C PRO A 393 19.84 2.53 -11.64
N GLY A 394 19.20 2.43 -10.47
CA GLY A 394 18.11 3.36 -10.10
C GLY A 394 16.84 3.21 -10.93
N SER A 395 16.69 2.13 -11.70
CA SER A 395 15.47 1.81 -12.43
C SER A 395 14.33 1.44 -11.47
N LEU A 396 13.12 1.89 -11.78
CA LEU A 396 11.90 1.57 -11.02
C LEU A 396 11.41 0.17 -11.38
N THR A 397 12.01 -0.84 -10.76
CA THR A 397 11.67 -2.24 -11.02
C THR A 397 10.23 -2.57 -10.59
N PRO A 398 9.50 -3.38 -11.37
CA PRO A 398 8.24 -3.93 -10.92
C PRO A 398 8.43 -4.89 -9.74
N SER A 399 7.38 -5.09 -8.95
CA SER A 399 7.30 -6.23 -8.05
C SER A 399 6.75 -7.45 -8.80
N PHE A 400 7.01 -8.63 -8.23
CA PHE A 400 6.58 -9.90 -8.80
C PHE A 400 5.63 -10.62 -7.86
N PHE A 401 4.59 -11.20 -8.46
CA PHE A 401 3.60 -12.02 -7.77
C PHE A 401 3.47 -13.37 -8.47
N ASN A 402 3.59 -14.46 -7.69
CA ASN A 402 3.55 -15.82 -8.20
C ASN A 402 2.14 -16.41 -8.09
N ASP A 403 1.45 -16.53 -9.23
CA ASP A 403 0.10 -17.08 -9.31
C ASP A 403 0.01 -18.54 -8.83
N ASP A 404 1.10 -19.33 -8.99
CA ASP A 404 1.09 -20.75 -8.61
C ASP A 404 1.01 -20.94 -7.07
N VAL A 405 1.44 -19.96 -6.31
CA VAL A 405 1.34 -19.94 -4.84
C VAL A 405 0.11 -19.14 -4.39
N LEU A 406 -0.22 -18.06 -5.10
CA LEU A 406 -1.36 -17.20 -4.74
C LEU A 406 -2.72 -17.88 -4.95
N PHE A 407 -2.93 -18.64 -6.02
CA PHE A 407 -4.21 -19.29 -6.27
C PHE A 407 -4.61 -20.27 -5.15
N PRO A 408 -3.72 -21.18 -4.67
CA PRO A 408 -4.00 -21.97 -3.47
C PRO A 408 -4.28 -21.13 -2.21
N LEU A 409 -3.61 -19.99 -2.06
CA LEU A 409 -3.85 -19.08 -0.94
C LEU A 409 -5.24 -18.44 -1.03
N LEU A 410 -5.66 -17.99 -2.20
CA LEU A 410 -7.01 -17.46 -2.43
C LEU A 410 -8.09 -18.51 -2.14
N ALA A 411 -7.83 -19.78 -2.49
CA ALA A 411 -8.72 -20.89 -2.11
C ALA A 411 -8.88 -21.01 -0.58
N ARG A 412 -7.78 -20.83 0.17
CA ARG A 412 -7.83 -20.82 1.66
C ARG A 412 -8.56 -19.62 2.23
N LYS A 413 -8.53 -18.47 1.55
CA LYS A 413 -9.35 -17.29 1.88
C LYS A 413 -10.86 -17.55 1.61
N GLY A 414 -11.23 -18.66 0.98
CA GLY A 414 -12.60 -18.94 0.58
C GLY A 414 -13.05 -18.27 -0.72
N ILE A 415 -12.12 -17.75 -1.50
CA ILE A 415 -12.41 -17.13 -2.80
C ILE A 415 -12.77 -18.21 -3.82
N ALA A 416 -13.85 -18.00 -4.55
CA ALA A 416 -14.28 -18.92 -5.60
C ALA A 416 -13.25 -18.99 -6.74
N GLN A 417 -13.00 -20.20 -7.27
CA GLN A 417 -11.95 -20.46 -8.24
C GLN A 417 -12.04 -19.54 -9.48
N GLN A 418 -13.23 -19.27 -9.96
CA GLN A 418 -13.47 -18.39 -11.11
C GLN A 418 -13.00 -16.95 -10.90
N ASP A 419 -12.84 -16.51 -9.65
CA ASP A 419 -12.43 -15.17 -9.31
C ASP A 419 -10.91 -15.05 -9.09
N TRP A 420 -10.17 -16.15 -8.99
CA TRP A 420 -8.72 -16.10 -8.74
C TRP A 420 -7.95 -15.25 -9.76
N PRO A 421 -8.21 -15.35 -11.09
CA PRO A 421 -7.47 -14.51 -12.04
C PRO A 421 -7.74 -13.02 -11.88
N LEU A 422 -8.84 -12.64 -11.18
CA LEU A 422 -9.20 -11.25 -10.91
C LEU A 422 -8.42 -10.65 -9.75
N TYR A 423 -7.62 -11.43 -9.01
CA TYR A 423 -6.86 -10.81 -7.93
C TYR A 423 -6.00 -9.68 -8.47
N ALA A 424 -5.88 -8.65 -7.68
CA ALA A 424 -5.03 -7.53 -7.91
C ALA A 424 -4.46 -7.05 -6.57
N ILE A 425 -3.38 -6.32 -6.64
CA ILE A 425 -2.75 -5.82 -5.42
C ILE A 425 -3.36 -4.48 -5.06
N ALA A 426 -3.86 -4.40 -3.85
CA ALA A 426 -4.28 -3.15 -3.24
C ALA A 426 -3.11 -2.57 -2.46
N GLY A 427 -2.71 -1.35 -2.81
CA GLY A 427 -1.54 -0.73 -2.19
C GLY A 427 -0.24 -1.44 -2.54
N CYS A 428 0.37 -2.10 -1.57
CA CYS A 428 1.75 -2.56 -1.66
C CYS A 428 1.90 -4.02 -2.10
N GLN A 429 1.25 -4.96 -1.40
CA GLN A 429 1.38 -6.40 -1.62
C GLN A 429 0.12 -7.19 -1.21
N GLU A 430 -0.95 -6.54 -0.83
CA GLU A 430 -2.19 -7.14 -0.35
C GLU A 430 -3.03 -7.67 -1.52
N PRO A 431 -3.18 -9.00 -1.68
CA PRO A 431 -3.94 -9.55 -2.79
C PRO A 431 -5.45 -9.53 -2.50
N LEU A 432 -6.19 -8.72 -3.26
CA LEU A 432 -7.63 -8.60 -3.21
C LEU A 432 -8.29 -8.96 -4.55
N ILE A 433 -9.54 -9.35 -4.53
CA ILE A 433 -10.31 -9.63 -5.74
C ILE A 433 -10.96 -8.35 -6.26
N MET A 434 -10.54 -7.90 -7.44
CA MET A 434 -11.01 -6.68 -8.09
C MET A 434 -12.56 -6.65 -8.17
N GLY A 435 -13.16 -5.62 -7.60
CA GLY A 435 -14.61 -5.40 -7.59
C GLY A 435 -15.41 -6.32 -6.67
N LYS A 436 -14.78 -7.22 -5.92
CA LYS A 436 -15.48 -8.25 -5.14
C LYS A 436 -15.02 -8.38 -3.69
N GLU A 437 -13.88 -7.84 -3.33
CA GLU A 437 -13.32 -8.00 -1.99
C GLU A 437 -13.10 -6.64 -1.34
N SER A 438 -13.70 -6.47 -0.18
CA SER A 438 -13.44 -5.36 0.72
C SER A 438 -12.67 -5.90 1.91
N GLU A 439 -11.43 -5.51 1.97
CA GLU A 439 -10.57 -5.80 3.11
C GLU A 439 -9.97 -4.48 3.57
N ASN A 440 -10.21 -4.12 4.82
CA ASN A 440 -9.43 -3.06 5.43
C ASN A 440 -8.06 -3.62 5.80
N THR A 441 -7.14 -3.66 4.85
CA THR A 441 -5.84 -4.33 4.96
C THR A 441 -4.97 -3.73 6.06
N THR A 442 -5.18 -2.46 6.41
CA THR A 442 -4.45 -1.74 7.45
C THR A 442 -5.23 -1.60 8.76
N ASN A 443 -6.28 -2.39 8.96
CA ASN A 443 -7.17 -2.28 10.10
C ASN A 443 -6.47 -2.43 11.45
N SER A 444 -5.44 -3.28 11.52
CA SER A 444 -4.64 -3.42 12.74
C SER A 444 -3.17 -3.72 12.43
N TRP A 445 -2.30 -3.37 13.36
CA TRP A 445 -0.86 -3.59 13.26
C TRP A 445 -0.36 -4.20 14.57
N LEU A 446 0.54 -5.17 14.50
CA LEU A 446 1.01 -5.93 15.65
C LEU A 446 2.54 -5.91 15.73
N ASN A 447 3.09 -5.49 16.87
CA ASN A 447 4.52 -5.41 17.15
C ASN A 447 5.00 -6.61 17.98
N LEU A 448 5.48 -7.67 17.34
CA LEU A 448 6.01 -8.86 18.03
C LEU A 448 7.26 -8.56 18.83
N GLY A 449 8.10 -7.62 18.38
CA GLY A 449 9.27 -7.17 19.13
C GLY A 449 8.88 -6.59 20.50
N LYS A 450 7.80 -5.80 20.54
CA LYS A 450 7.25 -5.27 21.79
C LYS A 450 6.64 -6.35 22.66
N ILE A 451 5.92 -7.31 22.06
CA ILE A 451 5.36 -8.44 22.80
C ILE A 451 6.46 -9.25 23.47
N LEU A 452 7.57 -9.50 22.77
CA LEU A 452 8.74 -10.15 23.36
C LEU A 452 9.32 -9.33 24.52
N GLU A 453 9.51 -8.01 24.32
CA GLU A 453 9.99 -7.10 25.37
C GLU A 453 9.09 -7.15 26.62
N LEU A 454 7.77 -7.04 26.43
CA LEU A 454 6.81 -7.13 27.53
C LEU A 454 6.89 -8.48 28.26
N THR A 455 7.15 -9.56 27.54
CA THR A 455 7.37 -10.89 28.14
C THR A 455 8.62 -10.90 29.00
N LEU A 456 9.73 -10.33 28.49
CA LEU A 456 11.00 -10.24 29.19
C LEU A 456 10.95 -9.36 30.44
N HIS A 457 10.05 -8.37 30.45
CA HIS A 457 9.96 -7.37 31.54
C HIS A 457 8.64 -7.41 32.32
N GLY A 458 7.95 -8.56 32.33
CA GLY A 458 6.73 -8.77 33.10
C GLY A 458 5.63 -7.75 32.81
N GLY A 459 5.37 -7.50 31.52
CA GLY A 459 4.32 -6.63 31.04
C GLY A 459 4.62 -5.13 31.08
N LYS A 460 5.84 -4.72 31.46
CA LYS A 460 6.24 -3.30 31.44
C LYS A 460 7.05 -2.96 30.20
N SER A 461 6.71 -1.84 29.59
CA SER A 461 7.52 -1.27 28.50
C SER A 461 8.85 -0.75 29.01
N ALA A 462 9.96 -1.17 28.42
CA ALA A 462 11.30 -0.67 28.70
C ALA A 462 11.49 0.79 28.23
N ILE A 463 10.64 1.27 27.31
CA ILE A 463 10.74 2.62 26.75
C ILE A 463 9.88 3.62 27.53
N SER A 464 8.60 3.32 27.73
CA SER A 464 7.66 4.23 28.40
C SER A 464 7.49 3.96 29.90
N GLY A 465 7.94 2.81 30.40
CA GLY A 465 7.73 2.37 31.77
C GLY A 465 6.29 1.94 32.10
N LYS A 466 5.37 2.08 31.14
CA LYS A 466 3.97 1.74 31.34
C LYS A 466 3.76 0.23 31.40
N ARG A 467 2.79 -0.20 32.22
CA ARG A 467 2.33 -1.57 32.19
C ARG A 467 1.31 -1.75 31.05
N ILE A 468 1.64 -2.61 30.10
CA ILE A 468 0.82 -2.85 28.91
C ILE A 468 0.33 -4.29 28.87
N GLY A 469 1.21 -5.24 29.18
CA GLY A 469 0.96 -6.67 29.11
C GLY A 469 0.85 -7.36 30.47
N LEU A 470 0.83 -8.68 30.43
CA LEU A 470 0.74 -9.57 31.59
C LEU A 470 2.00 -9.50 32.46
N SER A 471 1.83 -9.55 33.77
CA SER A 471 2.91 -9.58 34.76
C SER A 471 3.69 -10.89 34.71
N TYR A 472 4.83 -10.96 35.39
CA TYR A 472 5.58 -12.21 35.57
C TYR A 472 4.75 -13.30 36.19
N GLU A 473 3.97 -12.98 37.23
CA GLU A 473 3.06 -13.94 37.90
C GLU A 473 2.03 -14.51 36.93
N GLU A 474 1.36 -13.62 36.20
CA GLU A 474 0.38 -14.03 35.17
C GLU A 474 1.01 -14.85 34.04
N LEU A 475 2.26 -14.58 33.67
CA LEU A 475 2.99 -15.36 32.67
C LEU A 475 3.51 -16.71 33.24
N GLY A 476 3.58 -16.85 34.54
CA GLY A 476 4.18 -18.01 35.21
C GLY A 476 5.71 -17.98 35.25
N LEU A 477 6.29 -16.76 35.22
CA LEU A 477 7.71 -16.51 35.25
C LEU A 477 8.16 -16.11 36.67
N ASP A 478 9.39 -16.52 37.04
CA ASP A 478 10.02 -16.08 38.31
C ASP A 478 10.58 -14.65 38.11
N PRO A 479 10.13 -13.65 38.88
CA PRO A 479 10.67 -12.29 38.78
C PRO A 479 12.17 -12.19 39.05
N GLN A 480 12.75 -13.13 39.84
CA GLN A 480 14.18 -13.16 40.15
C GLN A 480 15.01 -13.77 38.99
N GLN A 481 14.41 -14.68 38.24
CA GLN A 481 15.03 -15.34 37.10
C GLN A 481 14.03 -15.47 35.94
N PRO A 482 13.63 -14.35 35.26
CA PRO A 482 12.56 -14.37 34.28
C PRO A 482 12.91 -15.12 32.99
N ILE A 483 14.20 -15.29 32.68
CA ILE A 483 14.69 -16.07 31.55
C ILE A 483 15.44 -17.27 32.06
N ARG A 484 14.80 -18.43 32.15
CA ARG A 484 15.43 -19.70 32.56
C ARG A 484 15.90 -20.50 31.35
N ASP A 485 15.05 -20.60 30.34
CA ASP A 485 15.29 -21.33 29.11
C ASP A 485 14.42 -20.83 27.98
N MET A 486 14.78 -21.20 26.72
CA MET A 486 14.05 -20.81 25.52
C MET A 486 12.60 -21.33 25.51
N ALA A 487 12.37 -22.56 25.97
CA ALA A 487 11.02 -23.14 25.92
C ALA A 487 10.04 -22.40 26.85
N GLN A 488 10.50 -22.06 28.06
CA GLN A 488 9.73 -21.26 29.02
C GLN A 488 9.44 -19.85 28.41
N MET A 489 10.47 -19.20 27.85
CA MET A 489 10.31 -17.87 27.27
C MET A 489 9.34 -17.89 26.08
N LYS A 490 9.44 -18.90 25.22
CA LYS A 490 8.51 -19.07 24.09
C LYS A 490 7.07 -19.31 24.58
N ALA A 491 6.87 -20.12 25.61
CA ALA A 491 5.55 -20.35 26.20
C ALA A 491 4.96 -19.05 26.78
N ALA A 492 5.78 -18.27 27.48
CA ALA A 492 5.38 -16.98 28.02
C ALA A 492 5.08 -15.95 26.93
N PHE A 493 5.84 -15.94 25.84
CA PHE A 493 5.58 -15.09 24.67
C PHE A 493 4.20 -15.37 24.05
N TRP A 494 3.84 -16.65 23.87
CA TRP A 494 2.51 -17.01 23.36
C TRP A 494 1.40 -16.55 24.29
N LYS A 495 1.59 -16.71 25.60
CA LYS A 495 0.61 -16.27 26.60
C LYS A 495 0.46 -14.74 26.61
N GLN A 496 1.57 -14.01 26.46
CA GLN A 496 1.56 -12.55 26.35
C GLN A 496 0.80 -12.10 25.10
N LEU A 497 1.06 -12.72 23.95
CA LEU A 497 0.35 -12.45 22.71
C LEU A 497 -1.15 -12.73 22.87
N ASP A 498 -1.52 -13.89 23.42
CA ASP A 498 -2.92 -14.29 23.64
C ASP A 498 -3.67 -13.31 24.56
N GLY A 499 -2.98 -12.65 25.49
CA GLY A 499 -3.54 -11.62 26.36
C GLY A 499 -3.75 -10.26 25.67
N LEU A 500 -3.03 -9.97 24.58
CA LEU A 500 -3.07 -8.68 23.87
C LEU A 500 -4.01 -8.70 22.66
N LEU A 501 -4.13 -9.82 21.96
CA LEU A 501 -4.92 -9.94 20.75
C LEU A 501 -6.40 -9.54 20.91
N PRO A 502 -7.12 -9.93 21.99
CA PRO A 502 -8.52 -9.49 22.17
C PRO A 502 -8.67 -7.98 22.33
N ARG A 503 -7.68 -7.30 22.93
CA ARG A 503 -7.67 -5.84 23.05
C ARG A 503 -7.48 -5.17 21.69
N MET A 504 -6.58 -5.70 20.84
CA MET A 504 -6.38 -5.23 19.47
C MET A 504 -7.65 -5.44 18.64
N GLU A 505 -8.26 -6.63 18.69
CA GLU A 505 -9.51 -6.95 17.99
C GLU A 505 -10.64 -5.96 18.35
N ALA A 506 -10.83 -5.72 19.64
CA ALA A 506 -11.85 -4.80 20.12
C ALA A 506 -11.65 -3.38 19.60
N ALA A 507 -10.40 -2.90 19.60
CA ALA A 507 -10.02 -1.59 19.10
C ALA A 507 -10.22 -1.45 17.60
N ALA A 508 -9.71 -2.38 16.82
CA ALA A 508 -9.87 -2.43 15.38
C ALA A 508 -11.34 -2.47 14.96
N ASN A 509 -12.14 -3.27 15.64
CA ASN A 509 -13.57 -3.37 15.40
C ASN A 509 -14.33 -2.08 15.77
N ALA A 510 -13.91 -1.38 16.82
CA ALA A 510 -14.49 -0.08 17.17
C ALA A 510 -14.21 0.95 16.08
N CYS A 511 -12.99 1.00 15.55
CA CYS A 511 -12.61 1.86 14.43
C CYS A 511 -13.39 1.52 13.16
N THR A 512 -13.55 0.23 12.83
CA THR A 512 -14.36 -0.21 11.69
C THR A 512 -15.82 0.26 11.80
N ARG A 513 -16.40 0.20 13.01
CA ARG A 513 -17.76 0.74 13.24
C ARG A 513 -17.82 2.26 13.11
N ALA A 514 -16.76 2.98 13.47
CA ALA A 514 -16.67 4.41 13.23
C ALA A 514 -16.66 4.71 11.72
N MET A 515 -15.93 3.94 10.92
CA MET A 515 -15.89 4.09 9.46
C MET A 515 -17.26 3.85 8.81
N ALA A 516 -18.10 3.02 9.38
CA ALA A 516 -19.46 2.79 8.89
C ALA A 516 -20.35 4.06 8.92
N LEU A 517 -19.94 5.10 9.66
CA LEU A 517 -20.60 6.41 9.64
C LEU A 517 -20.30 7.24 8.40
N LEU A 518 -19.39 6.78 7.54
CA LEU A 518 -19.00 7.41 6.28
C LEU A 518 -19.28 6.49 5.08
N PRO A 519 -20.54 6.19 4.74
CA PRO A 519 -20.88 5.38 3.55
C PRO A 519 -20.29 5.95 2.26
N ILE A 520 -20.04 5.05 1.30
CA ILE A 520 -19.40 5.35 0.00
C ILE A 520 -20.19 4.71 -1.15
N PRO A 521 -21.41 5.19 -1.44
CA PRO A 521 -22.31 4.56 -2.39
C PRO A 521 -21.78 4.52 -3.82
N PHE A 522 -20.98 5.48 -4.28
CA PHE A 522 -20.38 5.43 -5.60
C PHE A 522 -19.41 4.26 -5.74
N LEU A 523 -18.41 4.16 -4.85
CA LEU A 523 -17.46 3.05 -4.87
C LEU A 523 -18.18 1.71 -4.68
N SER A 524 -19.17 1.67 -3.81
CA SER A 524 -19.96 0.45 -3.55
C SER A 524 -20.62 -0.11 -4.83
N CYS A 525 -20.99 0.73 -5.81
CA CYS A 525 -21.51 0.28 -7.10
C CYS A 525 -20.52 -0.57 -7.90
N PHE A 526 -19.22 -0.40 -7.67
CA PHE A 526 -18.14 -1.12 -8.37
C PHE A 526 -17.51 -2.25 -7.52
N MET A 527 -18.11 -2.54 -6.36
CA MET A 527 -17.62 -3.53 -5.39
C MET A 527 -18.68 -4.58 -5.02
N GLY A 528 -19.75 -4.70 -5.81
CA GLY A 528 -20.85 -5.64 -5.56
C GLY A 528 -22.05 -5.03 -4.83
N GLY A 529 -22.03 -3.74 -4.49
CA GLY A 529 -23.12 -3.07 -3.79
C GLY A 529 -24.44 -3.06 -4.58
N LEU A 530 -24.38 -2.95 -5.91
CA LEU A 530 -25.59 -3.01 -6.76
C LEU A 530 -26.26 -4.39 -6.73
N ASP A 531 -25.49 -5.46 -6.52
CA ASP A 531 -26.02 -6.82 -6.41
C ASP A 531 -26.57 -7.09 -5.00
N SER A 532 -25.90 -6.59 -3.97
CA SER A 532 -26.27 -6.82 -2.56
C SER A 532 -27.34 -5.85 -2.03
N GLY A 533 -27.41 -4.64 -2.59
CA GLY A 533 -28.19 -3.54 -2.05
C GLY A 533 -27.63 -2.96 -0.75
N VAL A 534 -26.31 -3.05 -0.55
CA VAL A 534 -25.63 -2.70 0.71
C VAL A 534 -24.37 -1.89 0.42
N ASP A 535 -24.15 -0.85 1.20
CA ASP A 535 -22.90 -0.06 1.15
C ASP A 535 -21.70 -0.89 1.63
N LEU A 536 -20.57 -0.67 1.01
CA LEU A 536 -19.31 -1.35 1.30
C LEU A 536 -18.90 -1.28 2.79
N ARG A 537 -19.23 -0.18 3.45
CA ARG A 537 -18.88 0.08 4.86
C ARG A 537 -19.98 -0.23 5.85
N ASP A 538 -21.12 -0.71 5.40
CA ASP A 538 -22.23 -1.08 6.31
C ASP A 538 -21.83 -2.29 7.15
N VAL A 539 -21.70 -2.12 8.46
CA VAL A 539 -21.35 -3.20 9.40
C VAL A 539 -22.54 -4.08 9.82
N THR A 540 -23.75 -3.74 9.40
CA THR A 540 -24.97 -4.53 9.68
C THR A 540 -25.23 -5.62 8.65
N ALA A 541 -24.66 -5.47 7.46
CA ALA A 541 -24.72 -6.41 6.35
C ALA A 541 -23.44 -6.32 5.51
N GLN A 542 -23.10 -7.38 4.80
CA GLN A 542 -21.92 -7.42 3.94
C GLN A 542 -22.28 -6.94 2.53
N GLY A 543 -21.65 -5.85 2.08
CA GLY A 543 -21.88 -5.23 0.78
C GLY A 543 -21.14 -5.90 -0.37
N THR A 544 -20.03 -6.59 -0.10
CA THR A 544 -19.16 -7.25 -1.09
C THR A 544 -19.24 -8.76 -1.01
N PRO A 545 -18.97 -9.51 -2.10
CA PRO A 545 -18.89 -10.97 -2.05
C PRO A 545 -17.90 -11.51 -1.02
N TYR A 546 -16.75 -10.85 -0.90
CA TYR A 546 -15.67 -11.22 0.05
C TYR A 546 -15.34 -10.05 0.96
N ASN A 547 -15.08 -10.34 2.23
CA ASN A 547 -14.74 -9.36 3.24
C ASN A 547 -13.81 -9.96 4.29
N ALA A 548 -12.84 -9.18 4.75
CA ALA A 548 -11.95 -9.53 5.83
C ALA A 548 -11.44 -8.24 6.52
N SER A 549 -10.55 -8.38 7.51
CA SER A 549 -9.77 -7.28 8.07
C SER A 549 -8.31 -7.65 8.10
N GLY A 550 -7.42 -6.72 7.78
CA GLY A 550 -5.98 -6.95 7.77
C GLY A 550 -5.34 -6.78 9.15
N CYS A 551 -4.24 -7.49 9.36
CA CYS A 551 -3.36 -7.29 10.51
C CYS A 551 -1.90 -7.34 10.05
N LEU A 552 -1.23 -6.17 10.02
CA LEU A 552 0.17 -6.06 9.66
C LEU A 552 1.06 -6.47 10.83
N ILE A 553 1.98 -7.42 10.59
CA ILE A 553 2.77 -8.07 11.65
C ILE A 553 4.24 -7.73 11.49
N HIS A 554 4.85 -7.22 12.57
CA HIS A 554 6.22 -6.71 12.60
C HIS A 554 7.10 -7.52 13.56
N GLY A 555 8.38 -7.72 13.22
CA GLY A 555 9.38 -8.21 14.15
C GLY A 555 9.63 -9.72 14.10
N LEU A 556 9.38 -10.38 12.96
CA LEU A 556 9.60 -11.83 12.78
C LEU A 556 11.01 -12.27 13.18
N SER A 557 12.04 -11.75 12.50
CA SER A 557 13.41 -12.19 12.72
C SER A 557 13.94 -11.75 14.09
N VAL A 558 13.51 -10.58 14.59
CA VAL A 558 13.87 -10.12 15.95
C VAL A 558 13.45 -11.14 17.01
N VAL A 559 12.22 -11.69 16.91
CA VAL A 559 11.75 -12.69 17.86
C VAL A 559 12.42 -14.04 17.64
N ALA A 560 12.54 -14.51 16.40
CA ALA A 560 13.20 -15.78 16.09
C ALA A 560 14.66 -15.79 16.54
N ASP A 561 15.41 -14.74 16.20
CA ASP A 561 16.83 -14.58 16.55
C ASP A 561 17.03 -14.38 18.05
N SER A 562 16.13 -13.71 18.73
CA SER A 562 16.15 -13.58 20.19
C SER A 562 15.97 -14.93 20.90
N LEU A 563 15.04 -15.75 20.46
CA LEU A 563 14.84 -17.08 21.00
C LEU A 563 16.05 -18.00 20.69
N ALA A 564 16.63 -17.87 19.50
CA ALA A 564 17.87 -18.58 19.14
C ALA A 564 19.05 -18.15 20.01
N ALA A 565 19.17 -16.85 20.33
CA ALA A 565 20.20 -16.36 21.23
C ALA A 565 20.02 -16.86 22.68
N ILE A 566 18.79 -16.85 23.19
CA ILE A 566 18.47 -17.43 24.51
C ILE A 566 18.86 -18.91 24.56
N HIS A 567 18.50 -19.69 23.51
CA HIS A 567 18.90 -21.09 23.42
C HIS A 567 20.41 -21.27 23.42
N THR A 568 21.12 -20.46 22.63
CA THR A 568 22.57 -20.52 22.53
C THR A 568 23.25 -20.20 23.87
N LEU A 569 22.81 -19.15 24.57
CA LEU A 569 23.31 -18.78 25.89
C LEU A 569 23.00 -19.85 26.92
N GLN A 570 21.80 -20.45 26.89
CA GLN A 570 21.44 -21.57 27.75
C GLN A 570 22.42 -22.74 27.66
N GLN A 571 22.91 -23.05 26.45
CA GLN A 571 23.83 -24.16 26.19
C GLN A 571 25.31 -23.83 26.47
N THR A 572 25.70 -22.56 26.25
CA THR A 572 27.10 -22.18 26.23
C THR A 572 27.54 -21.36 27.45
N SER A 573 26.60 -20.65 28.09
CA SER A 573 26.93 -19.72 29.19
C SER A 573 25.67 -19.41 30.03
N PRO A 574 25.22 -20.35 30.89
CA PRO A 574 24.03 -20.15 31.72
C PRO A 574 24.13 -18.91 32.65
N GLU A 575 25.32 -18.55 33.08
CA GLU A 575 25.56 -17.31 33.86
C GLU A 575 25.28 -16.05 33.04
N ALA A 576 25.67 -16.03 31.78
CA ALA A 576 25.35 -14.92 30.85
C ALA A 576 23.85 -14.85 30.57
N LEU A 577 23.15 -15.99 30.48
CA LEU A 577 21.71 -16.03 30.36
C LEU A 577 21.00 -15.43 31.61
N ALA A 578 21.52 -15.70 32.81
CA ALA A 578 21.00 -15.14 34.05
C ALA A 578 21.19 -13.59 34.12
N GLU A 579 22.25 -13.07 33.52
CA GLU A 579 22.56 -11.63 33.45
C GLU A 579 21.72 -10.90 32.39
N LEU A 580 21.22 -11.61 31.38
CA LEU A 580 20.57 -11.04 30.18
C LEU A 580 19.40 -10.08 30.50
N PRO A 581 18.47 -10.33 31.45
CA PRO A 581 17.36 -9.40 31.72
C PRO A 581 17.87 -8.03 32.19
N ARG A 582 18.92 -8.00 33.00
CA ARG A 582 19.54 -6.76 33.47
C ARG A 582 20.28 -6.03 32.33
N ALA A 583 20.99 -6.79 31.49
CA ALA A 583 21.69 -6.24 30.34
C ALA A 583 20.74 -5.56 29.33
N LEU A 584 19.57 -6.18 29.10
CA LEU A 584 18.54 -5.63 28.20
C LEU A 584 17.97 -4.31 28.73
N LEU A 585 17.64 -4.24 30.02
CA LEU A 585 17.19 -2.99 30.66
C LEU A 585 18.25 -1.88 30.63
N ALA A 586 19.52 -2.25 30.73
CA ALA A 586 20.66 -1.35 30.63
C ALA A 586 21.07 -1.06 29.17
N ASN A 587 20.30 -1.54 28.17
CA ASN A 587 20.63 -1.41 26.74
C ASN A 587 22.05 -1.95 26.42
N PHE A 588 22.46 -3.02 27.07
CA PHE A 588 23.80 -3.63 27.06
C PHE A 588 24.95 -2.73 27.55
N ASP A 589 24.65 -1.59 28.18
CA ASP A 589 25.70 -0.72 28.70
C ASP A 589 26.54 -1.44 29.72
N GLY A 590 27.89 -1.37 29.58
CA GLY A 590 28.87 -2.04 30.43
C GLY A 590 28.96 -3.56 30.25
N VAL A 591 28.24 -4.17 29.39
CA VAL A 591 28.24 -5.65 29.14
C VAL A 591 28.35 -6.00 27.66
N GLU A 592 29.18 -5.28 26.90
CA GLU A 592 29.37 -5.46 25.46
C GLU A 592 29.73 -6.90 25.07
N ALA A 593 30.51 -7.62 25.91
CA ALA A 593 30.84 -9.02 25.68
C ALA A 593 29.59 -9.91 25.62
N LEU A 594 28.59 -9.65 26.44
CA LEU A 594 27.32 -10.37 26.40
C LEU A 594 26.55 -10.03 25.10
N ARG A 595 26.52 -8.74 24.74
CA ARG A 595 25.91 -8.32 23.46
C ARG A 595 26.56 -9.03 22.28
N GLN A 596 27.90 -9.12 22.23
CA GLN A 596 28.60 -9.82 21.16
C GLN A 596 28.24 -11.32 21.09
N ARG A 597 28.03 -11.97 22.22
CA ARG A 597 27.50 -13.36 22.26
C ARG A 597 26.09 -13.44 21.66
N CYS A 598 25.22 -12.48 21.99
CA CYS A 598 23.87 -12.39 21.41
C CYS A 598 23.92 -12.17 19.89
N LEU A 599 24.79 -11.27 19.41
CA LEU A 599 24.99 -11.01 17.98
C LEU A 599 25.55 -12.21 17.23
N SER A 600 26.42 -12.99 17.86
CA SER A 600 27.07 -14.16 17.28
C SER A 600 26.19 -15.43 17.29
N ALA A 601 25.07 -15.41 18.00
CA ALA A 601 24.12 -16.51 17.99
C ALA A 601 23.56 -16.74 16.56
N PRO A 602 23.14 -17.98 16.21
CA PRO A 602 22.56 -18.26 14.92
C PRO A 602 21.42 -17.30 14.54
N LYS A 603 21.42 -16.83 13.29
CA LYS A 603 20.45 -15.84 12.79
C LYS A 603 19.67 -16.39 11.59
N TYR A 604 18.39 -16.05 11.53
CA TYR A 604 17.51 -16.28 10.39
C TYR A 604 18.08 -15.61 9.13
N GLY A 605 17.90 -16.25 7.98
CA GLY A 605 18.43 -15.80 6.70
C GLY A 605 19.80 -16.34 6.32
N ASN A 606 20.36 -17.28 7.11
CA ASN A 606 21.65 -17.92 6.86
C ASN A 606 21.54 -19.43 6.60
N HIS A 607 20.33 -19.93 6.40
CA HIS A 607 20.02 -21.35 6.27
C HIS A 607 20.53 -22.18 7.47
N LEU A 608 20.21 -21.73 8.67
CA LEU A 608 20.54 -22.38 9.92
C LEU A 608 19.26 -22.93 10.57
N ALA A 609 19.28 -24.24 10.90
CA ALA A 609 18.09 -24.98 11.28
C ALA A 609 17.29 -24.35 12.45
N LEU A 610 17.96 -23.90 13.51
CA LEU A 610 17.27 -23.38 14.70
C LEU A 610 16.51 -22.06 14.43
N PRO A 611 17.14 -20.96 13.94
CA PRO A 611 16.42 -19.72 13.70
C PRO A 611 15.38 -19.84 12.58
N ASP A 612 15.65 -20.63 11.53
CA ASP A 612 14.70 -20.86 10.44
C ASP A 612 13.44 -21.60 10.93
N GLN A 613 13.62 -22.64 11.77
CA GLN A 613 12.49 -23.35 12.40
C GLN A 613 11.69 -22.44 13.34
N LEU A 614 12.38 -21.61 14.14
CA LEU A 614 11.72 -20.65 15.03
C LEU A 614 10.92 -19.61 14.24
N ALA A 615 11.48 -19.09 13.14
CA ALA A 615 10.78 -18.16 12.27
C ALA A 615 9.51 -18.79 11.67
N ALA A 616 9.61 -20.00 11.15
CA ALA A 616 8.46 -20.75 10.63
C ALA A 616 7.39 -21.01 11.71
N GLU A 617 7.80 -21.38 12.92
CA GLU A 617 6.91 -21.60 14.07
C GLU A 617 6.19 -20.30 14.48
N ILE A 618 6.90 -19.17 14.50
CA ILE A 618 6.33 -17.85 14.83
C ILE A 618 5.31 -17.45 13.76
N VAL A 619 5.65 -17.56 12.47
CA VAL A 619 4.70 -17.27 11.39
C VAL A 619 3.45 -18.11 11.54
N ALA A 620 3.57 -19.42 11.66
CA ALA A 620 2.43 -20.31 11.78
C ALA A 620 1.60 -20.04 13.06
N GLY A 621 2.27 -19.78 14.17
CA GLY A 621 1.63 -19.57 15.47
C GLY A 621 0.89 -18.23 15.57
N VAL A 622 1.50 -17.15 15.08
CA VAL A 622 0.88 -15.82 15.06
C VAL A 622 -0.23 -15.76 14.03
N SER A 623 0.02 -16.24 12.80
CA SER A 623 -0.97 -16.22 11.72
C SER A 623 -2.27 -16.93 12.09
N ARG A 624 -2.17 -18.14 12.71
CA ARG A 624 -3.38 -18.86 13.16
C ARG A 624 -4.16 -18.10 14.22
N ARG A 625 -3.49 -17.41 15.14
CA ARG A 625 -4.14 -16.60 16.18
C ARG A 625 -4.84 -15.38 15.59
N VAL A 626 -4.16 -14.67 14.71
CA VAL A 626 -4.73 -13.51 13.99
C VAL A 626 -5.93 -13.95 13.16
N TYR A 627 -5.80 -15.04 12.40
CA TYR A 627 -6.91 -15.60 11.62
C TYR A 627 -8.11 -16.07 12.48
N GLY A 628 -7.89 -16.30 13.76
CA GLY A 628 -8.94 -16.61 14.75
C GLY A 628 -9.78 -15.41 15.17
N LEU A 629 -9.30 -14.20 15.00
CA LEU A 629 -10.03 -12.97 15.34
C LEU A 629 -11.16 -12.71 14.35
N ARG A 630 -12.16 -11.95 14.75
CA ARG A 630 -13.36 -11.68 13.95
C ARG A 630 -13.63 -10.19 13.83
N ASN A 631 -13.88 -9.74 12.61
CA ASN A 631 -14.32 -8.39 12.33
C ASN A 631 -15.84 -8.22 12.61
N PRO A 632 -16.42 -7.01 12.47
CA PRO A 632 -17.83 -6.77 12.77
C PRO A 632 -18.81 -7.62 11.95
N TRP A 633 -18.41 -8.10 10.78
CA TRP A 633 -19.21 -9.00 9.93
C TRP A 633 -19.05 -10.49 10.29
N GLY A 634 -18.17 -10.81 11.25
CA GLY A 634 -17.86 -12.18 11.64
C GLY A 634 -16.78 -12.85 10.75
N ASN A 635 -16.16 -12.12 9.84
CA ASN A 635 -15.09 -12.59 8.98
C ASN A 635 -13.73 -12.53 9.68
N PRO A 636 -12.72 -13.28 9.20
CA PRO A 636 -11.41 -13.33 9.87
C PRO A 636 -10.62 -12.05 9.72
N PHE A 637 -9.63 -11.86 10.62
CA PHE A 637 -8.47 -11.02 10.36
C PHE A 637 -7.45 -11.81 9.55
N LEU A 638 -6.88 -11.18 8.50
CA LEU A 638 -5.87 -11.81 7.66
C LEU A 638 -4.47 -11.41 8.12
N PRO A 639 -3.60 -12.37 8.43
CA PRO A 639 -2.23 -12.09 8.83
C PRO A 639 -1.44 -11.57 7.62
N ASP A 640 -0.92 -10.36 7.74
CA ASP A 640 -0.08 -9.69 6.76
C ASP A 640 1.30 -9.43 7.36
N TRP A 641 2.31 -10.11 6.85
CA TRP A 641 3.70 -10.01 7.30
C TRP A 641 4.45 -8.91 6.56
N SER A 642 3.86 -7.72 6.55
CA SER A 642 4.43 -6.54 5.89
C SER A 642 4.69 -5.41 6.88
N THR A 643 5.57 -4.49 6.48
CA THR A 643 6.01 -3.39 7.33
C THR A 643 6.24 -2.14 6.48
N PRO A 644 5.20 -1.36 6.13
CA PRO A 644 5.33 -0.19 5.27
C PRO A 644 6.09 0.95 5.98
N SER A 645 7.42 0.82 6.11
CA SER A 645 8.33 1.68 6.89
C SER A 645 8.05 1.74 8.39
N THR A 646 7.00 1.10 8.86
CA THR A 646 6.55 1.10 10.27
C THR A 646 7.41 0.22 11.18
N HIS A 647 8.30 -0.60 10.62
CA HIS A 647 9.36 -1.28 11.37
C HIS A 647 10.32 -0.29 12.07
N LEU A 648 10.48 0.92 11.53
CA LEU A 648 11.21 2.02 12.17
C LEU A 648 10.42 2.56 13.38
N LEU A 649 9.14 2.88 13.19
CA LEU A 649 8.26 3.36 14.24
C LEU A 649 8.18 2.37 15.41
N TYR A 650 7.87 1.12 15.10
CA TYR A 650 7.76 0.11 16.12
C TYR A 650 9.11 -0.22 16.77
N GLY A 651 10.20 -0.17 15.99
CA GLY A 651 11.54 -0.33 16.54
C GLY A 651 11.90 0.73 17.56
N TYR A 652 11.52 1.99 17.32
CA TYR A 652 11.72 3.09 18.25
C TYR A 652 11.06 2.85 19.63
N TRP A 653 9.93 2.16 19.64
CA TRP A 653 9.20 1.84 20.87
C TRP A 653 9.59 0.52 21.50
N VAL A 654 10.59 -0.19 20.99
CA VAL A 654 11.10 -1.44 21.54
C VAL A 654 12.47 -1.24 22.18
N GLY A 655 12.63 -1.70 23.42
CA GLY A 655 13.90 -1.76 24.16
C GLY A 655 14.92 -2.70 23.51
N ALA A 656 16.04 -2.95 24.16
CA ALA A 656 17.01 -3.92 23.69
C ALA A 656 16.44 -5.34 23.70
N THR A 657 16.88 -6.17 22.73
CA THR A 657 16.35 -7.54 22.56
C THR A 657 17.50 -8.57 22.56
N PRO A 658 17.22 -9.84 22.94
CA PRO A 658 18.23 -10.88 23.08
C PRO A 658 19.02 -11.24 21.81
N ASP A 659 18.53 -10.86 20.62
CA ASP A 659 19.27 -10.99 19.36
C ASP A 659 20.48 -10.05 19.23
N GLY A 660 20.66 -9.13 20.22
CA GLY A 660 21.74 -8.13 20.28
C GLY A 660 21.34 -6.75 19.75
N ARG A 661 20.08 -6.55 19.35
CA ARG A 661 19.53 -5.27 18.91
C ARG A 661 19.45 -4.30 20.10
N LEU A 662 19.91 -3.08 19.91
CA LEU A 662 19.81 -2.02 20.91
C LEU A 662 18.40 -1.41 20.94
N ALA A 663 18.06 -0.79 22.06
CA ALA A 663 16.82 -0.05 22.21
C ALA A 663 16.67 1.00 21.11
N ARG A 664 15.45 1.19 20.64
CA ARG A 664 15.06 2.17 19.62
C ARG A 664 15.63 1.93 18.21
N GLN A 665 16.36 0.86 17.98
CA GLN A 665 16.74 0.46 16.64
C GLN A 665 15.53 -0.13 15.89
N MET A 666 15.54 -0.04 14.55
CA MET A 666 14.47 -0.61 13.71
C MET A 666 14.33 -2.13 13.93
N LEU A 667 13.12 -2.62 13.68
CA LEU A 667 12.86 -4.06 13.56
C LEU A 667 13.27 -4.55 12.17
N ASN A 668 13.12 -5.84 11.91
CA ASN A 668 13.28 -6.36 10.54
C ASN A 668 12.15 -5.90 9.61
N TYR A 669 12.47 -5.82 8.32
CA TYR A 669 11.51 -5.51 7.28
C TYR A 669 10.73 -6.76 6.85
N GLY A 670 9.41 -6.72 6.93
CA GLY A 670 8.54 -7.83 6.52
C GLY A 670 9.00 -9.19 7.03
N ILE A 671 9.21 -10.12 6.11
CA ILE A 671 9.76 -11.46 6.40
C ILE A 671 11.28 -11.55 6.22
N ASP A 672 11.94 -10.46 5.90
CA ASP A 672 13.39 -10.43 5.67
C ASP A 672 14.17 -10.64 6.97
N PRO A 673 15.41 -11.12 6.90
CA PRO A 673 16.32 -11.11 8.04
C PRO A 673 16.54 -9.71 8.61
N SER A 674 16.87 -9.61 9.88
CA SER A 674 17.29 -8.34 10.48
C SER A 674 18.48 -7.77 9.74
N ALA A 675 18.53 -6.43 9.62
CA ALA A 675 19.55 -5.72 8.85
C ALA A 675 20.97 -6.16 9.22
N GLY A 676 21.76 -6.53 8.22
CA GLY A 676 23.14 -6.99 8.37
C GLY A 676 23.33 -8.40 8.97
N MET A 677 22.26 -9.13 9.29
CA MET A 677 22.36 -10.45 9.91
C MET A 677 22.43 -11.62 8.92
N ALA A 678 21.95 -11.45 7.69
CA ALA A 678 22.11 -12.45 6.63
C ALA A 678 23.51 -12.31 5.97
N THR A 679 24.48 -13.08 6.45
CA THR A 679 25.89 -12.94 6.05
C THR A 679 26.39 -14.03 5.09
N HIS A 680 25.56 -15.06 4.85
CA HIS A 680 25.95 -16.22 4.02
C HIS A 680 25.62 -16.05 2.52
N GLY A 681 25.03 -14.92 2.13
CA GLY A 681 24.68 -14.60 0.74
C GLY A 681 23.25 -14.95 0.35
N LEU A 682 22.90 -14.70 -0.90
CA LEU A 682 21.54 -14.81 -1.43
C LEU A 682 20.97 -16.25 -1.39
N PRO A 683 21.69 -17.31 -1.83
CA PRO A 683 21.11 -18.65 -1.83
C PRO A 683 20.72 -19.15 -0.42
N PRO A 684 21.56 -19.05 0.63
CA PRO A 684 21.14 -19.39 1.99
C PRO A 684 19.97 -18.54 2.50
N ARG A 685 19.91 -17.24 2.14
CA ARG A 685 18.80 -16.38 2.48
C ARG A 685 17.48 -16.88 1.85
N MET A 686 17.50 -17.23 0.56
CA MET A 686 16.33 -17.81 -0.12
C MET A 686 15.89 -19.13 0.54
N LEU A 687 16.84 -20.00 0.88
CA LEU A 687 16.54 -21.27 1.55
C LEU A 687 15.93 -21.08 2.94
N SER A 688 16.39 -20.11 3.71
CA SER A 688 15.74 -19.73 4.97
C SER A 688 14.30 -19.26 4.74
N MET A 689 14.09 -18.38 3.76
CA MET A 689 12.76 -17.89 3.42
C MET A 689 11.82 -19.02 2.99
N HIS A 690 12.32 -20.04 2.28
CA HIS A 690 11.53 -21.21 1.86
C HIS A 690 11.06 -22.10 3.03
N THR A 691 11.62 -21.93 4.23
CA THR A 691 11.10 -22.64 5.42
C THR A 691 9.80 -22.03 5.94
N LEU A 692 9.47 -20.81 5.53
CA LEU A 692 8.28 -20.12 6.01
C LEU A 692 6.99 -20.70 5.43
N PRO A 693 5.93 -20.82 6.22
CA PRO A 693 4.64 -21.33 5.75
C PRO A 693 3.85 -20.21 5.03
N TYR A 694 4.18 -19.90 3.80
CA TYR A 694 3.53 -18.85 3.00
C TYR A 694 2.01 -18.98 2.91
N GLN A 695 1.50 -20.21 2.97
CA GLN A 695 0.06 -20.49 2.99
C GLN A 695 -0.65 -19.97 4.25
N GLU A 696 0.08 -19.55 5.29
CA GLU A 696 -0.46 -18.92 6.49
C GLU A 696 -0.45 -17.38 6.40
N MET A 697 0.16 -16.78 5.37
CA MET A 697 0.27 -15.33 5.18
C MET A 697 -0.85 -14.82 4.27
N LEU A 698 -2.09 -14.93 4.75
CA LEU A 698 -3.29 -14.73 3.93
C LEU A 698 -3.53 -13.27 3.53
N GLY A 699 -3.04 -12.30 4.31
CA GLY A 699 -3.16 -10.88 4.02
C GLY A 699 -2.06 -10.33 3.13
N GLY A 700 -0.93 -11.00 3.08
CA GLY A 700 0.25 -10.54 2.34
C GLY A 700 1.55 -10.75 3.13
N TYR A 701 2.65 -10.41 2.49
CA TYR A 701 3.94 -10.22 3.16
C TYR A 701 4.85 -9.31 2.33
N ALA A 702 5.81 -8.69 2.98
CA ALA A 702 6.84 -7.91 2.31
C ALA A 702 8.19 -8.63 2.33
N SER A 703 8.85 -8.65 1.17
CA SER A 703 10.23 -9.09 1.01
C SER A 703 10.94 -8.26 -0.04
N HIS A 704 12.20 -7.96 0.21
CA HIS A 704 13.04 -7.12 -0.62
C HIS A 704 14.35 -7.83 -0.98
N LEU A 705 14.77 -7.68 -2.22
CA LEU A 705 16.10 -8.09 -2.68
C LEU A 705 16.79 -6.92 -3.38
N GLY A 706 17.97 -6.53 -2.88
CA GLY A 706 18.88 -5.67 -3.62
C GLY A 706 19.70 -6.49 -4.62
N LEU A 707 19.78 -6.03 -5.84
CA LEU A 707 20.63 -6.65 -6.87
C LEU A 707 21.58 -5.60 -7.45
N GLU A 708 22.86 -5.94 -7.53
CA GLU A 708 23.82 -5.08 -8.22
C GLU A 708 23.59 -5.19 -9.75
N PRO A 709 23.55 -4.07 -10.48
CA PRO A 709 23.25 -4.06 -11.93
C PRO A 709 24.12 -4.98 -12.77
N GLY A 710 25.41 -5.14 -12.42
CA GLY A 710 26.35 -6.02 -13.10
C GLY A 710 26.18 -7.51 -12.82
N MET A 711 25.37 -7.89 -11.86
CA MET A 711 25.25 -9.25 -11.36
C MET A 711 24.66 -10.22 -12.41
N LEU A 712 23.63 -9.76 -13.11
CA LEU A 712 22.96 -10.51 -14.17
C LEU A 712 23.68 -10.38 -15.53
N GLN A 713 24.36 -9.26 -15.76
CA GLN A 713 25.18 -9.06 -16.96
C GLN A 713 26.43 -9.95 -16.97
N ALA A 714 27.01 -10.24 -15.79
CA ALA A 714 28.16 -11.10 -15.63
C ALA A 714 27.88 -12.60 -15.95
N ALA A 715 26.64 -12.96 -16.26
CA ALA A 715 26.25 -14.32 -16.61
C ALA A 715 26.82 -14.83 -17.97
N GLY A 716 27.50 -13.98 -18.74
CA GLY A 716 28.23 -14.32 -19.93
C GLY A 716 27.35 -14.90 -21.05
N GLU A 717 27.77 -16.08 -21.63
CA GLU A 717 27.09 -16.70 -22.76
C GLU A 717 25.66 -17.20 -22.47
N ARG A 718 25.25 -17.28 -21.20
CA ARG A 718 23.88 -17.73 -20.82
C ARG A 718 22.77 -16.73 -21.13
N GLY A 719 23.14 -15.45 -21.29
CA GLY A 719 22.18 -14.38 -21.53
C GLY A 719 21.38 -13.97 -20.31
N PHE A 720 20.79 -12.77 -20.36
CA PHE A 720 20.06 -12.14 -19.26
C PHE A 720 18.88 -12.98 -18.77
N ILE A 721 18.02 -13.46 -19.69
CA ILE A 721 16.79 -14.18 -19.34
C ILE A 721 17.12 -15.44 -18.52
N THR A 722 18.08 -16.24 -18.99
CA THR A 722 18.51 -17.45 -18.29
C THR A 722 19.07 -17.10 -16.91
N ALA A 723 19.90 -16.06 -16.82
CA ALA A 723 20.48 -15.63 -15.55
C ALA A 723 19.41 -15.15 -14.55
N LEU A 724 18.48 -14.32 -14.99
CA LEU A 724 17.40 -13.84 -14.15
C LEU A 724 16.53 -15.00 -13.63
N ARG A 725 16.16 -15.93 -14.52
CA ARG A 725 15.36 -17.10 -14.15
C ARG A 725 16.11 -18.02 -13.22
N GLU A 726 17.26 -18.56 -13.65
CA GLU A 726 18.00 -19.60 -12.92
C GLU A 726 18.54 -19.15 -11.56
N PHE A 727 18.97 -17.88 -11.43
CA PHE A 727 19.60 -17.40 -10.20
C PHE A 727 18.69 -16.61 -9.27
N VAL A 728 17.57 -16.09 -9.79
CA VAL A 728 16.70 -15.22 -9.00
C VAL A 728 15.26 -15.72 -8.97
N ILE A 729 14.58 -15.74 -10.12
CA ILE A 729 13.12 -15.94 -10.17
C ILE A 729 12.74 -17.38 -9.82
N ASP A 730 13.29 -18.36 -10.56
CA ASP A 730 12.91 -19.75 -10.40
C ASP A 730 13.24 -20.29 -8.99
N PRO A 731 14.43 -20.00 -8.40
CA PRO A 731 14.70 -20.37 -7.02
C PRO A 731 13.79 -19.65 -6.02
N LEU A 732 13.57 -18.36 -6.17
CA LEU A 732 12.80 -17.56 -5.20
C LEU A 732 11.33 -17.99 -5.13
N PHE A 733 10.74 -18.30 -6.29
CA PHE A 733 9.33 -18.70 -6.41
C PHE A 733 9.11 -20.22 -6.45
N GLY A 734 10.16 -21.03 -6.33
CA GLY A 734 10.05 -22.47 -6.27
C GLY A 734 9.71 -23.13 -7.62
N PHE A 735 9.93 -22.47 -8.76
CA PHE A 735 9.58 -23.02 -10.08
C PHE A 735 10.44 -24.23 -10.49
N THR A 736 11.57 -24.44 -9.83
CA THR A 736 12.43 -25.63 -10.03
C THR A 736 12.06 -26.82 -9.14
N GLY A 737 10.95 -26.74 -8.42
CA GLY A 737 10.50 -27.72 -7.45
C GLY A 737 10.84 -27.30 -6.02
N GLY A 738 9.84 -27.27 -5.17
CA GLY A 738 9.97 -26.86 -3.76
C GLY A 738 8.87 -25.90 -3.34
N THR A 739 8.99 -25.38 -2.11
CA THR A 739 8.16 -24.31 -1.61
C THR A 739 8.77 -22.96 -2.04
N GLY A 740 7.98 -22.09 -2.65
CA GLY A 740 8.41 -20.73 -3.00
C GLY A 740 7.52 -19.69 -2.40
N GLY A 741 8.00 -18.45 -2.36
CA GLY A 741 7.19 -17.29 -2.00
C GLY A 741 6.23 -16.89 -3.12
N TYR A 742 5.38 -15.93 -2.84
CA TYR A 742 4.50 -15.36 -3.87
C TYR A 742 4.75 -13.88 -4.16
N TYR A 743 5.64 -13.23 -3.43
CA TYR A 743 5.93 -11.81 -3.59
C TYR A 743 7.40 -11.48 -3.39
N VAL A 744 7.90 -10.57 -4.20
CA VAL A 744 9.19 -9.91 -4.01
C VAL A 744 9.23 -8.60 -4.79
N TYR A 745 9.97 -7.62 -4.29
CA TYR A 745 10.40 -6.48 -5.10
C TYR A 745 11.92 -6.32 -5.05
N PHE A 746 12.45 -5.62 -6.05
CA PHE A 746 13.88 -5.42 -6.21
C PHE A 746 14.23 -3.94 -6.18
N ASN A 747 15.42 -3.63 -5.67
CA ASN A 747 16.13 -2.39 -5.97
C ASN A 747 17.42 -2.74 -6.70
N ILE A 748 17.64 -2.10 -7.85
CA ILE A 748 18.80 -2.34 -8.69
C ILE A 748 19.81 -1.24 -8.41
N ASP A 749 20.60 -1.44 -7.37
CA ASP A 749 21.63 -0.50 -6.93
C ASP A 749 22.63 -1.19 -5.98
N SER A 750 23.61 -0.43 -5.50
CA SER A 750 24.54 -0.87 -4.47
C SER A 750 24.55 0.09 -3.28
N ALA A 751 24.82 -0.46 -2.09
CA ALA A 751 24.99 0.33 -0.87
C ALA A 751 26.09 1.39 -1.02
N GLN A 752 27.16 1.08 -1.77
CA GLN A 752 28.25 2.00 -2.03
C GLN A 752 27.78 3.19 -2.87
N HIS A 753 27.07 2.93 -3.96
CA HIS A 753 26.56 3.99 -4.85
C HIS A 753 25.63 4.94 -4.10
N LEU A 754 24.70 4.42 -3.28
CA LEU A 754 23.83 5.28 -2.48
C LEU A 754 24.58 6.14 -1.47
N ARG A 755 25.64 5.60 -0.82
CA ARG A 755 26.50 6.40 0.06
C ARG A 755 27.25 7.49 -0.71
N GLU A 756 27.69 7.21 -1.93
CA GLU A 756 28.32 8.21 -2.81
C GLU A 756 27.33 9.32 -3.21
N ILE A 757 26.08 8.95 -3.51
CA ILE A 757 24.99 9.92 -3.80
C ILE A 757 24.77 10.84 -2.59
N LEU A 758 24.69 10.30 -1.37
CA LEU A 758 24.52 11.11 -0.16
C LEU A 758 25.73 12.03 0.10
N ALA A 759 26.93 11.56 -0.20
CA ALA A 759 28.15 12.37 -0.02
C ALA A 759 28.27 13.49 -1.07
N ARG A 760 27.77 13.29 -2.30
CA ARG A 760 27.91 14.21 -3.43
C ARG A 760 26.61 14.36 -4.23
N PRO A 761 25.47 14.72 -3.59
CA PRO A 761 24.16 14.68 -4.23
C PRO A 761 24.07 15.61 -5.43
N LYS A 762 24.62 16.83 -5.36
CA LYS A 762 24.57 17.81 -6.45
C LYS A 762 25.40 17.41 -7.68
N GLU A 763 26.43 16.59 -7.48
CA GLU A 763 27.29 16.09 -8.56
C GLU A 763 26.68 14.87 -9.25
N LEU A 764 26.24 13.89 -8.45
CA LEU A 764 25.75 12.62 -8.97
C LEU A 764 24.26 12.64 -9.32
N VAL A 765 23.49 13.50 -8.68
CA VAL A 765 22.04 13.68 -8.93
C VAL A 765 21.71 15.17 -9.07
N PRO A 766 22.14 15.82 -10.17
CA PRO A 766 21.93 17.27 -10.36
C PRO A 766 20.45 17.68 -10.36
N SER A 767 19.55 16.76 -10.72
CA SER A 767 18.10 16.96 -10.68
C SER A 767 17.53 17.05 -9.25
N GLY A 768 18.28 16.61 -8.24
CA GLY A 768 17.78 16.44 -6.88
C GLY A 768 16.76 15.30 -6.70
N ILE A 769 16.62 14.43 -7.73
CA ILE A 769 15.60 13.35 -7.72
C ILE A 769 16.29 12.03 -8.01
N TYR A 770 16.34 11.17 -7.01
CA TYR A 770 16.79 9.79 -7.11
C TYR A 770 15.72 8.86 -6.52
N ILE A 771 14.92 8.26 -7.39
CA ILE A 771 13.76 7.48 -6.96
C ILE A 771 14.19 6.06 -6.61
N MET A 772 13.73 5.58 -5.47
CA MET A 772 13.91 4.19 -5.04
C MET A 772 12.59 3.61 -4.58
N ARG A 773 12.50 2.29 -4.62
CA ARG A 773 11.36 1.58 -4.10
C ARG A 773 11.51 1.31 -2.61
N ILE A 774 10.54 1.75 -1.86
CA ILE A 774 10.36 1.35 -0.47
C ILE A 774 9.01 0.66 -0.39
N HIS A 775 9.02 -0.62 -0.01
CA HIS A 775 7.78 -1.36 0.10
C HIS A 775 7.01 -1.39 -1.23
N GLY A 776 5.74 -1.06 -1.26
CA GLY A 776 4.93 -0.98 -2.48
C GLY A 776 4.97 0.37 -3.18
N THR A 777 5.81 1.30 -2.74
CA THR A 777 5.83 2.66 -3.24
C THR A 777 7.22 3.10 -3.67
N PHE A 778 7.28 4.16 -4.48
CA PHE A 778 8.53 4.79 -4.90
C PHE A 778 8.66 6.17 -4.26
N VAL A 779 9.85 6.47 -3.77
CA VAL A 779 10.15 7.70 -3.06
C VAL A 779 11.44 8.33 -3.57
N ASN A 780 11.58 9.63 -3.42
CA ASN A 780 12.87 10.28 -3.68
C ASN A 780 13.80 10.03 -2.48
N PHE A 781 14.84 9.25 -2.72
CA PHE A 781 15.82 8.87 -1.70
C PHE A 781 16.47 10.07 -1.00
N LEU A 782 16.68 11.18 -1.73
CA LEU A 782 17.32 12.37 -1.19
C LEU A 782 16.40 13.18 -0.23
N ASP A 783 15.09 12.96 -0.30
CA ASP A 783 14.12 13.65 0.56
C ASP A 783 13.81 12.86 1.85
N LEU A 784 14.33 11.64 1.96
CA LEU A 784 14.07 10.77 3.11
C LEU A 784 14.91 11.20 4.34
N SER A 785 14.38 10.87 5.52
CA SER A 785 15.16 11.02 6.76
C SER A 785 16.42 10.16 6.75
N PRO A 786 17.49 10.56 7.42
CA PRO A 786 18.73 9.77 7.52
C PRO A 786 18.50 8.34 8.00
N ALA A 787 17.53 8.12 8.89
CA ALA A 787 17.21 6.79 9.40
C ALA A 787 16.65 5.87 8.30
N ILE A 788 15.81 6.41 7.42
CA ILE A 788 15.23 5.64 6.29
C ILE A 788 16.28 5.46 5.20
N GLN A 789 17.10 6.46 4.92
CA GLN A 789 18.23 6.35 3.98
C GLN A 789 19.17 5.21 4.40
N GLU A 790 19.56 5.16 5.67
CA GLU A 790 20.42 4.09 6.19
C GLU A 790 19.73 2.72 6.19
N ASP A 791 18.42 2.65 6.45
CA ASP A 791 17.64 1.41 6.31
C ASP A 791 17.71 0.86 4.88
N ILE A 792 17.49 1.72 3.87
CA ILE A 792 17.58 1.32 2.46
C ILE A 792 19.00 0.83 2.12
N ILE A 793 20.01 1.60 2.50
CA ILE A 793 21.42 1.26 2.25
C ILE A 793 21.76 -0.09 2.88
N THR A 794 21.31 -0.33 4.12
CA THR A 794 21.59 -1.58 4.84
C THR A 794 20.91 -2.77 4.18
N ARG A 795 19.72 -2.59 3.63
CA ARG A 795 19.00 -3.63 2.87
C ARG A 795 19.69 -3.99 1.55
N LEU A 796 20.45 -3.05 0.97
CA LEU A 796 21.29 -3.27 -0.21
C LEU A 796 22.68 -3.81 0.14
N ASP A 797 22.94 -4.21 1.39
CA ASP A 797 24.22 -4.75 1.79
C ASP A 797 24.57 -5.97 0.92
N ALA A 798 25.66 -5.83 0.20
CA ALA A 798 26.19 -6.84 -0.72
C ALA A 798 26.43 -8.22 -0.06
N GLN A 799 26.50 -8.31 1.28
CA GLN A 799 26.65 -9.59 1.97
C GLN A 799 25.39 -10.44 1.92
N SER A 800 24.22 -9.81 2.05
CA SER A 800 22.92 -10.50 2.04
C SER A 800 22.41 -10.80 0.62
N THR A 801 23.00 -10.18 -0.41
CA THR A 801 22.56 -10.27 -1.80
C THR A 801 23.58 -10.91 -2.74
N ARG A 802 24.79 -11.24 -2.28
CA ARG A 802 25.80 -11.93 -3.10
C ARG A 802 25.35 -13.33 -3.45
N LEU A 803 25.63 -13.75 -4.68
CA LEU A 803 25.41 -15.14 -5.14
C LEU A 803 26.30 -16.16 -4.40
N VAL A 804 27.42 -15.69 -3.81
CA VAL A 804 28.35 -16.53 -3.05
C VAL A 804 28.66 -15.87 -1.71
N GLY A 805 28.39 -16.56 -0.61
CA GLY A 805 28.62 -16.07 0.75
C GLY A 805 30.10 -16.03 1.17
N LYS A 806 30.41 -15.31 2.24
CA LYS A 806 31.76 -15.19 2.83
C LYS A 806 32.36 -16.52 3.28
N ALA A 807 31.55 -17.53 3.63
CA ALA A 807 32.02 -18.81 4.16
C ALA A 807 32.80 -19.68 3.16
N GLN A 808 32.84 -19.36 1.88
CA GLN A 808 33.61 -20.08 0.87
C GLN A 808 35.01 -19.50 0.64
N ARG A 809 35.48 -18.55 1.44
CA ARG A 809 36.80 -17.94 1.36
C ARG A 809 37.74 -18.30 2.51
N ALA A 810 37.38 -19.28 3.34
CA ALA A 810 38.26 -19.81 4.38
C ALA A 810 39.02 -21.06 3.92
#